data_560d4c226fe505e299c090c2db411a73
#
_entry.id   560d4c226fe505e299c090c2db411a73
#
_cell.length_a   1.000
_cell.length_b   1.000
_cell.length_c   1.000
_cell.angle_alpha   90.00
_cell.angle_beta   90.00
_cell.angle_gamma   90.00
#
_symmetry.space_group_name_H-M   'P 1'
#
loop_
_entity.id
_entity.type
_entity.pdbx_description
1 polymer ?
#
loop_
_entity_poly.entity_id
_entity_poly.type
_entity_poly.pdbx_seq_one_letter_code
_entity_poly.pdbx_strand_id
1 'polypeptide(L)'
;MSRATPISRYRNIGICAHVDAGKTTTTERVLFYTGLSHKIGEVHDGAATMDWMEQEQERGITITSAATTCFWKGMNAQFKDHRINIIDTPGHVDFTIEVERSLRVLDGAVIVLCGSSGVQPQTETVWRQANKYEVPRLVFVNKMDRAGADYLMVVSQLKERLGAIPVPLQMTIGAEEEFKGVVDLVKMKAVYWNDADQGMTFEYAEIPEDMLDECQEMHDFIVESAAEANEALMDKYLDDQPLTEGEIKQGLRMRTLANEIVPVLGGSAFKNKGVQGVLDAVVEYLPSPTEVKAIEGELENGEQGVREASDEAPFAALAFKIATDPFVGTLTFMRVYSGKLETGTAVYNSIKMKRERIGRMVQMHANSREEINQVLAGDIAAAIGLKDTTTGDTLCAENAKIILERMVFPEPVISVAVEPRTQADQDKMGVALGKLAQEDPSFRVKTDQESGQTIISGMGELHLDILVDRMRREFTVEANIGQPQVAYRETITKSCDIEGKFIRQSGGRGQYGHVCLKFEPAEDPGAEGLEFVNEIVGGTVPKEYIPAIEKGISEQMQNGVLAGYPLLGVKATLYDGSYHDVDSSEVAFKIAGSLATRDLKDEGGAVLLEPMMKVEVVTPEGNMGDVVGDLNRRRGMILGMADSPMGKVIDAEVPLAEMFGYATDLRSATQGRATFTMEFDRYAEAPKAVAAAIMKKNMG
;
A
#
# COMPACT_ATOMS: atom_id res chain seq x y z
N MET A 1 -10.49 28.03 20.10
CA MET A 1 -10.40 29.00 18.97
C MET A 1 -11.18 28.42 17.81
N SER A 2 -11.84 29.25 16.99
CA SER A 2 -12.52 28.80 15.80
C SER A 2 -11.47 28.33 14.77
N ARG A 3 -11.78 27.29 14.02
CA ARG A 3 -10.99 26.75 12.90
C ARG A 3 -10.63 27.88 11.90
N ALA A 4 -9.37 27.95 11.47
CA ALA A 4 -8.96 28.96 10.47
C ALA A 4 -9.56 28.64 9.10
N THR A 5 -9.56 27.34 8.72
CA THR A 5 -10.17 26.85 7.48
C THR A 5 -11.29 25.86 7.85
N PRO A 6 -12.54 26.05 7.42
CA PRO A 6 -13.62 25.08 7.66
C PRO A 6 -13.28 23.70 7.12
N ILE A 7 -13.70 22.64 7.81
CA ILE A 7 -13.41 21.24 7.42
C ILE A 7 -13.92 20.89 6.02
N SER A 8 -15.02 21.50 5.57
CA SER A 8 -15.57 21.36 4.22
C SER A 8 -14.62 21.85 3.11
N ARG A 9 -13.63 22.65 3.46
CA ARG A 9 -12.58 23.15 2.57
C ARG A 9 -11.23 22.43 2.74
N TYR A 10 -11.23 21.27 3.40
CA TYR A 10 -10.08 20.39 3.45
C TYR A 10 -10.13 19.40 2.29
N ARG A 11 -8.96 19.04 1.79
CA ARG A 11 -8.75 17.92 0.84
C ARG A 11 -7.55 17.12 1.32
N ASN A 12 -7.77 15.88 1.70
CA ASN A 12 -6.71 14.95 2.07
C ASN A 12 -6.51 14.00 0.92
N ILE A 13 -5.47 14.23 0.14
CA ILE A 13 -5.25 13.53 -1.13
C ILE A 13 -3.92 12.79 -1.14
N GLY A 14 -3.89 11.67 -1.84
CA GLY A 14 -2.67 10.98 -2.24
C GLY A 14 -2.34 11.23 -3.68
N ILE A 15 -1.05 11.40 -3.98
CA ILE A 15 -0.55 11.36 -5.35
C ILE A 15 0.09 10.00 -5.55
N CYS A 16 -0.54 9.19 -6.39
CA CYS A 16 -0.14 7.82 -6.70
C CYS A 16 0.26 7.70 -8.17
N ALA A 17 1.26 6.91 -8.46
CA ALA A 17 1.74 6.71 -9.83
C ALA A 17 2.57 5.43 -9.93
N HIS A 18 2.67 4.86 -11.13
CA HIS A 18 3.72 3.90 -11.41
C HIS A 18 5.09 4.60 -11.50
N VAL A 19 6.15 3.82 -11.43
CA VAL A 19 7.53 4.31 -11.58
C VAL A 19 7.66 5.07 -12.90
N ASP A 20 8.36 6.19 -12.89
CA ASP A 20 8.56 7.05 -14.06
C ASP A 20 7.31 7.70 -14.68
N ALA A 21 6.14 7.69 -14.05
CA ALA A 21 4.99 8.47 -14.53
C ALA A 21 5.14 9.99 -14.33
N GLY A 22 6.13 10.41 -13.54
CA GLY A 22 6.39 11.81 -13.22
C GLY A 22 5.66 12.29 -11.97
N LYS A 23 5.44 11.39 -11.00
CA LYS A 23 4.83 11.68 -9.70
C LYS A 23 5.54 12.82 -8.97
N THR A 24 6.84 12.65 -8.68
CA THR A 24 7.66 13.64 -7.97
C THR A 24 7.67 14.99 -8.70
N THR A 25 7.81 14.99 -10.04
CA THR A 25 7.73 16.21 -10.84
C THR A 25 6.38 16.90 -10.67
N THR A 26 5.27 16.14 -10.67
CA THR A 26 3.92 16.69 -10.46
C THR A 26 3.79 17.29 -9.07
N THR A 27 4.26 16.58 -8.04
CA THR A 27 4.22 17.06 -6.66
C THR A 27 5.05 18.33 -6.47
N GLU A 28 6.26 18.39 -7.02
CA GLU A 28 7.11 19.59 -6.98
C GLU A 28 6.43 20.80 -7.65
N ARG A 29 5.71 20.60 -8.76
CA ARG A 29 4.93 21.67 -9.41
C ARG A 29 3.75 22.12 -8.54
N VAL A 30 3.10 21.19 -7.84
CA VAL A 30 2.06 21.54 -6.86
C VAL A 30 2.65 22.41 -5.75
N LEU A 31 3.81 22.07 -5.19
CA LEU A 31 4.48 22.88 -4.16
C LEU A 31 4.85 24.28 -4.68
N PHE A 32 5.31 24.37 -5.92
CA PHE A 32 5.65 25.63 -6.55
C PHE A 32 4.42 26.53 -6.76
N TYR A 33 3.34 26.01 -7.37
CA TYR A 33 2.14 26.81 -7.64
C TYR A 33 1.35 27.19 -6.40
N THR A 34 1.49 26.45 -5.30
CA THR A 34 0.90 26.78 -4.00
C THR A 34 1.76 27.71 -3.15
N GLY A 35 2.95 28.08 -3.65
CA GLY A 35 3.87 29.02 -3.00
C GLY A 35 4.67 28.44 -1.83
N LEU A 36 4.66 27.13 -1.64
CA LEU A 36 5.49 26.45 -0.62
C LEU A 36 6.96 26.37 -1.04
N SER A 37 7.22 26.26 -2.33
CA SER A 37 8.57 26.31 -2.88
C SER A 37 8.75 27.54 -3.74
N HIS A 38 9.88 28.25 -3.59
CA HIS A 38 10.23 29.40 -4.42
C HIS A 38 11.02 29.00 -5.68
N LYS A 39 11.44 27.73 -5.77
CA LYS A 39 12.14 27.17 -6.92
C LYS A 39 11.50 25.85 -7.30
N ILE A 40 11.47 25.57 -8.58
CA ILE A 40 11.05 24.27 -9.08
C ILE A 40 12.21 23.29 -8.81
N GLY A 41 11.94 22.27 -7.98
CA GLY A 41 12.86 21.15 -7.77
C GLY A 41 12.88 20.25 -9.02
N GLU A 42 14.04 20.00 -9.59
CA GLU A 42 14.20 19.04 -10.67
C GLU A 42 14.71 17.71 -10.11
N VAL A 43 14.01 16.62 -10.45
CA VAL A 43 14.35 15.27 -9.95
C VAL A 43 15.72 14.84 -10.43
N HIS A 44 16.09 15.19 -11.68
CA HIS A 44 17.38 14.83 -12.27
C HIS A 44 18.57 15.56 -11.62
N ASP A 45 18.33 16.69 -10.97
CA ASP A 45 19.37 17.47 -10.28
C ASP A 45 19.47 17.12 -8.78
N GLY A 46 18.68 16.15 -8.30
CA GLY A 46 18.59 15.77 -6.89
C GLY A 46 18.02 16.89 -6.00
N ALA A 47 17.27 17.83 -6.57
CA ALA A 47 16.77 19.03 -5.89
C ALA A 47 15.28 18.90 -5.49
N ALA A 48 14.68 17.72 -5.62
CA ALA A 48 13.30 17.49 -5.27
C ALA A 48 13.08 17.59 -3.74
N THR A 49 12.12 18.38 -3.33
CA THR A 49 11.85 18.69 -1.91
C THR A 49 11.13 17.56 -1.19
N MET A 50 10.29 16.81 -1.91
CA MET A 50 9.52 15.68 -1.34
C MET A 50 10.33 14.40 -1.24
N ASP A 51 11.28 14.16 -2.15
CA ASP A 51 12.23 13.05 -2.06
C ASP A 51 13.41 13.50 -1.17
N TRP A 52 13.22 13.45 0.15
CA TRP A 52 14.16 14.01 1.12
C TRP A 52 15.31 13.06 1.50
N MET A 53 15.18 11.77 1.22
CA MET A 53 16.23 10.79 1.45
C MET A 53 17.27 10.84 0.33
N GLU A 54 18.55 10.77 0.68
CA GLU A 54 19.63 10.69 -0.33
C GLU A 54 19.40 9.53 -1.31
N GLN A 55 18.91 8.40 -0.83
CA GLN A 55 18.60 7.23 -1.64
C GLN A 55 17.49 7.48 -2.65
N GLU A 56 16.46 8.26 -2.29
CA GLU A 56 15.38 8.67 -3.21
C GLU A 56 15.95 9.53 -4.33
N GLN A 57 16.80 10.49 -3.98
CA GLN A 57 17.45 11.40 -4.93
C GLN A 57 18.43 10.67 -5.85
N GLU A 58 19.27 9.77 -5.31
CA GLU A 58 20.23 8.98 -6.08
C GLU A 58 19.56 8.00 -7.05
N ARG A 59 18.46 7.39 -6.64
CA ARG A 59 17.74 6.36 -7.41
C ARG A 59 16.61 6.94 -8.28
N GLY A 60 16.19 8.18 -8.03
CA GLY A 60 15.08 8.83 -8.71
C GLY A 60 13.72 8.18 -8.44
N ILE A 61 13.55 7.51 -7.30
CA ILE A 61 12.30 6.85 -6.88
C ILE A 61 11.90 7.30 -5.48
N THR A 62 10.61 7.49 -5.24
CA THR A 62 10.09 7.69 -3.89
C THR A 62 10.04 6.36 -3.15
N ILE A 63 10.65 6.30 -1.98
CA ILE A 63 10.75 5.11 -1.12
C ILE A 63 9.74 5.21 0.03
N THR A 64 9.69 6.39 0.67
CA THR A 64 8.82 6.63 1.82
C THR A 64 7.76 7.68 1.48
N SER A 65 6.54 7.48 1.98
CA SER A 65 5.50 8.49 1.83
C SER A 65 5.87 9.77 2.59
N ALA A 66 5.74 10.92 1.93
CA ALA A 66 5.93 12.23 2.53
C ALA A 66 4.58 12.96 2.63
N ALA A 67 4.36 13.66 3.75
CA ALA A 67 3.14 14.43 3.95
C ALA A 67 3.46 15.93 3.91
N THR A 68 2.65 16.70 3.20
CA THR A 68 2.76 18.16 3.18
C THR A 68 1.39 18.80 3.17
N THR A 69 1.31 20.05 3.66
CA THR A 69 0.09 20.84 3.65
C THR A 69 0.30 22.09 2.83
N CYS A 70 -0.60 22.34 1.88
CA CYS A 70 -0.60 23.56 1.07
C CYS A 70 -2.00 24.19 1.02
N PHE A 71 -2.07 25.39 0.44
CA PHE A 71 -3.32 26.14 0.28
C PHE A 71 -3.52 26.50 -1.19
N TRP A 72 -4.77 26.38 -1.64
CA TRP A 72 -5.13 26.67 -3.02
C TRP A 72 -6.42 27.48 -3.12
N LYS A 73 -6.41 28.48 -4.00
CA LYS A 73 -7.53 29.40 -4.27
C LYS A 73 -8.11 29.25 -5.67
N GLY A 74 -7.54 28.37 -6.49
CA GLY A 74 -7.86 28.23 -7.90
C GLY A 74 -6.94 29.01 -8.83
N MET A 75 -6.87 28.59 -10.08
CA MET A 75 -6.05 29.23 -11.14
C MET A 75 -6.39 30.72 -11.29
N ASN A 76 -7.69 31.07 -11.17
CA ASN A 76 -8.22 32.45 -11.25
C ASN A 76 -8.61 33.02 -9.88
N ALA A 77 -8.12 32.47 -8.78
CA ALA A 77 -8.55 32.80 -7.43
C ALA A 77 -10.09 32.71 -7.22
N GLN A 78 -10.72 31.80 -7.95
CA GLN A 78 -12.18 31.60 -7.93
C GLN A 78 -12.69 30.91 -6.66
N PHE A 79 -11.80 30.25 -5.90
CA PHE A 79 -12.15 29.57 -4.66
C PHE A 79 -11.74 30.39 -3.44
N LYS A 80 -12.42 30.18 -2.33
CA LYS A 80 -11.88 30.52 -1.01
C LYS A 80 -10.70 29.59 -0.70
N ASP A 81 -9.83 29.97 0.21
CA ASP A 81 -8.70 29.13 0.62
C ASP A 81 -9.15 27.69 0.96
N HIS A 82 -8.66 26.72 0.20
CA HIS A 82 -8.75 25.31 0.51
C HIS A 82 -7.43 24.82 1.07
N ARG A 83 -7.50 24.06 2.16
CA ARG A 83 -6.34 23.39 2.72
C ARG A 83 -6.23 22.01 2.09
N ILE A 84 -5.13 21.77 1.41
CA ILE A 84 -4.84 20.50 0.77
C ILE A 84 -3.69 19.84 1.52
N ASN A 85 -3.98 18.70 2.15
CA ASN A 85 -2.97 17.82 2.71
C ASN A 85 -2.64 16.75 1.66
N ILE A 86 -1.38 16.69 1.26
CA ILE A 86 -0.90 15.79 0.23
C ILE A 86 -0.04 14.73 0.88
N ILE A 87 -0.33 13.47 0.60
CA ILE A 87 0.56 12.35 0.90
C ILE A 87 1.13 11.87 -0.43
N ASP A 88 2.43 12.05 -0.61
CA ASP A 88 3.17 11.53 -1.75
C ASP A 88 3.49 10.06 -1.50
N THR A 89 3.03 9.15 -2.37
CA THR A 89 3.15 7.71 -2.15
C THR A 89 4.25 7.11 -3.03
N PRO A 90 4.98 6.06 -2.56
CA PRO A 90 5.90 5.33 -3.42
C PRO A 90 5.21 4.76 -4.66
N GLY A 91 5.97 4.65 -5.75
CA GLY A 91 5.49 4.04 -7.00
C GLY A 91 5.98 2.61 -7.23
N HIS A 92 6.88 2.08 -6.40
CA HIS A 92 7.50 0.78 -6.59
C HIS A 92 6.76 -0.32 -5.82
N VAL A 93 6.64 -1.50 -6.42
CA VAL A 93 5.90 -2.64 -5.86
C VAL A 93 6.43 -3.15 -4.52
N ASP A 94 7.74 -3.06 -4.28
CA ASP A 94 8.33 -3.45 -3.00
C ASP A 94 7.83 -2.59 -1.82
N PHE A 95 7.24 -1.42 -2.14
CA PHE A 95 6.68 -0.46 -1.16
C PHE A 95 5.15 -0.39 -1.23
N THR A 96 4.48 -1.42 -1.75
CA THR A 96 3.01 -1.47 -1.87
C THR A 96 2.31 -1.21 -0.53
N ILE A 97 2.93 -1.61 0.58
CA ILE A 97 2.41 -1.36 1.93
C ILE A 97 2.37 0.13 2.29
N GLU A 98 3.35 0.92 1.83
CA GLU A 98 3.33 2.38 2.01
C GLU A 98 2.17 3.02 1.26
N VAL A 99 1.87 2.51 0.06
CA VAL A 99 0.72 2.94 -0.73
C VAL A 99 -0.58 2.58 -0.02
N GLU A 100 -0.72 1.35 0.47
CA GLU A 100 -1.92 0.89 1.18
C GLU A 100 -2.17 1.67 2.46
N ARG A 101 -1.12 1.91 3.27
CA ARG A 101 -1.20 2.76 4.46
C ARG A 101 -1.67 4.17 4.13
N SER A 102 -1.15 4.74 3.05
CA SER A 102 -1.51 6.08 2.62
C SER A 102 -2.97 6.12 2.15
N LEU A 103 -3.39 5.21 1.27
CA LEU A 103 -4.76 5.14 0.77
C LEU A 103 -5.80 4.98 1.89
N ARG A 104 -5.45 4.29 2.98
CA ARG A 104 -6.34 4.08 4.13
C ARG A 104 -6.70 5.37 4.85
N VAL A 105 -5.84 6.40 4.80
CA VAL A 105 -6.03 7.67 5.53
C VAL A 105 -6.40 8.84 4.63
N LEU A 106 -6.52 8.60 3.32
CA LEU A 106 -6.87 9.60 2.33
C LEU A 106 -8.38 9.67 2.12
N ASP A 107 -8.86 10.85 1.77
CA ASP A 107 -10.25 11.09 1.38
C ASP A 107 -10.40 11.02 -0.15
N GLY A 108 -9.33 11.25 -0.90
CA GLY A 108 -9.29 11.17 -2.35
C GLY A 108 -7.88 10.91 -2.89
N ALA A 109 -7.77 10.54 -4.15
CA ALA A 109 -6.49 10.26 -4.79
C ALA A 109 -6.37 10.93 -6.17
N VAL A 110 -5.14 11.31 -6.53
CA VAL A 110 -4.75 11.70 -7.88
C VAL A 110 -3.82 10.62 -8.42
N ILE A 111 -4.27 9.91 -9.44
CA ILE A 111 -3.50 8.87 -10.11
C ILE A 111 -2.80 9.50 -11.31
N VAL A 112 -1.48 9.55 -11.28
CA VAL A 112 -0.67 10.09 -12.37
C VAL A 112 -0.26 8.96 -13.30
N LEU A 113 -0.63 9.05 -14.56
CA LEU A 113 -0.30 8.12 -15.62
C LEU A 113 0.62 8.76 -16.65
N CYS A 114 1.48 7.97 -17.27
CA CYS A 114 2.31 8.44 -18.37
C CYS A 114 1.54 8.36 -19.70
N GLY A 115 1.52 9.46 -20.47
CA GLY A 115 0.82 9.53 -21.74
C GLY A 115 1.30 8.52 -22.78
N SER A 116 2.57 8.09 -22.70
CA SER A 116 3.13 7.11 -23.64
C SER A 116 3.01 5.65 -23.17
N SER A 117 2.98 5.41 -21.84
CA SER A 117 2.94 4.05 -21.29
C SER A 117 1.53 3.63 -20.87
N GLY A 118 0.65 4.59 -20.57
CA GLY A 118 -0.71 4.32 -20.12
C GLY A 118 -0.79 3.60 -18.78
N VAL A 119 -1.75 2.68 -18.68
CA VAL A 119 -1.98 1.85 -17.49
C VAL A 119 -0.94 0.75 -17.42
N GLN A 120 -0.24 0.65 -16.30
CA GLN A 120 0.75 -0.38 -16.00
C GLN A 120 0.29 -1.26 -14.83
N PRO A 121 0.88 -2.45 -14.57
CA PRO A 121 0.47 -3.34 -13.48
C PRO A 121 0.50 -2.69 -12.11
N GLN A 122 1.49 -1.84 -11.85
CA GLN A 122 1.54 -1.06 -10.62
C GLN A 122 0.30 -0.16 -10.48
N THR A 123 -0.17 0.42 -11.60
CA THR A 123 -1.42 1.17 -11.61
C THR A 123 -2.61 0.29 -11.24
N GLU A 124 -2.67 -0.94 -11.76
CA GLU A 124 -3.74 -1.90 -11.45
C GLU A 124 -3.76 -2.24 -9.95
N THR A 125 -2.59 -2.45 -9.36
CA THR A 125 -2.45 -2.74 -7.93
C THR A 125 -2.93 -1.58 -7.07
N VAL A 126 -2.47 -0.35 -7.36
CA VAL A 126 -2.93 0.85 -6.65
C VAL A 126 -4.43 1.07 -6.86
N TRP A 127 -4.94 0.79 -8.06
CA TRP A 127 -6.36 0.90 -8.38
C TRP A 127 -7.22 -0.07 -7.58
N ARG A 128 -6.80 -1.34 -7.46
CA ARG A 128 -7.47 -2.34 -6.62
C ARG A 128 -7.49 -1.92 -5.16
N GLN A 129 -6.38 -1.39 -4.64
CA GLN A 129 -6.31 -0.88 -3.27
C GLN A 129 -7.23 0.33 -3.06
N ALA A 130 -7.27 1.26 -4.02
CA ALA A 130 -8.17 2.40 -3.97
C ALA A 130 -9.66 1.96 -4.04
N ASN A 131 -9.98 0.90 -4.78
CA ASN A 131 -11.32 0.29 -4.77
C ASN A 131 -11.64 -0.35 -3.43
N LYS A 132 -10.69 -1.09 -2.82
CA LYS A 132 -10.85 -1.71 -1.50
C LYS A 132 -11.25 -0.71 -0.42
N TYR A 133 -10.66 0.49 -0.46
CA TYR A 133 -10.92 1.56 0.50
C TYR A 133 -11.94 2.60 0.01
N GLU A 134 -12.62 2.33 -1.10
CA GLU A 134 -13.66 3.21 -1.68
C GLU A 134 -13.17 4.66 -1.87
N VAL A 135 -11.89 4.85 -2.23
CA VAL A 135 -11.27 6.18 -2.38
C VAL A 135 -11.65 6.80 -3.72
N PRO A 136 -12.40 7.91 -3.75
CA PRO A 136 -12.65 8.70 -4.96
C PRO A 136 -11.36 9.20 -5.58
N ARG A 137 -11.29 9.24 -6.91
CA ARG A 137 -10.03 9.54 -7.59
C ARG A 137 -10.20 10.36 -8.85
N LEU A 138 -9.13 11.08 -9.18
CA LEU A 138 -8.88 11.74 -10.45
C LEU A 138 -7.72 11.07 -11.16
N VAL A 139 -7.69 11.14 -12.47
CA VAL A 139 -6.54 10.71 -13.28
C VAL A 139 -5.90 11.93 -13.93
N PHE A 140 -4.60 12.02 -13.84
CA PHE A 140 -3.78 12.99 -14.56
C PHE A 140 -2.86 12.28 -15.54
N VAL A 141 -3.15 12.42 -16.84
CA VAL A 141 -2.30 11.88 -17.91
C VAL A 141 -1.15 12.86 -18.14
N ASN A 142 -0.01 12.53 -17.58
CA ASN A 142 1.21 13.33 -17.56
C ASN A 142 2.14 12.96 -18.73
N LYS A 143 3.16 13.76 -18.95
CA LYS A 143 4.19 13.56 -19.99
C LYS A 143 3.61 13.57 -21.40
N MET A 144 2.62 14.42 -21.66
CA MET A 144 2.06 14.59 -22.99
C MET A 144 3.05 15.19 -24.01
N ASP A 145 4.18 15.71 -23.53
CA ASP A 145 5.33 16.19 -24.30
C ASP A 145 6.30 15.08 -24.74
N ARG A 146 6.09 13.83 -24.30
CA ARG A 146 7.01 12.71 -24.58
C ARG A 146 6.62 12.02 -25.90
N ALA A 147 7.62 11.50 -26.64
CA ALA A 147 7.40 10.71 -27.85
C ALA A 147 6.48 9.49 -27.55
N GLY A 148 5.48 9.28 -28.41
CA GLY A 148 4.47 8.22 -28.26
C GLY A 148 3.36 8.56 -27.27
N ALA A 149 3.24 9.81 -26.82
CA ALA A 149 2.16 10.21 -25.92
C ALA A 149 0.81 10.28 -26.66
N ASP A 150 -0.18 9.57 -26.14
CA ASP A 150 -1.55 9.52 -26.66
C ASP A 150 -2.55 9.57 -25.50
N TYR A 151 -3.26 10.69 -25.37
CA TYR A 151 -4.22 10.91 -24.30
C TYR A 151 -5.43 9.97 -24.39
N LEU A 152 -5.99 9.82 -25.59
CA LEU A 152 -7.20 9.00 -25.79
C LEU A 152 -6.91 7.50 -25.63
N MET A 153 -5.74 7.06 -26.00
CA MET A 153 -5.28 5.70 -25.72
C MET A 153 -5.28 5.41 -24.20
N VAL A 154 -4.77 6.34 -23.40
CA VAL A 154 -4.77 6.17 -21.92
C VAL A 154 -6.20 6.15 -21.38
N VAL A 155 -7.08 7.02 -21.88
CA VAL A 155 -8.51 7.03 -21.49
C VAL A 155 -9.18 5.69 -21.83
N SER A 156 -8.90 5.12 -23.01
CA SER A 156 -9.42 3.79 -23.39
C SER A 156 -8.92 2.68 -22.46
N GLN A 157 -7.64 2.69 -22.10
CA GLN A 157 -7.05 1.71 -21.19
C GLN A 157 -7.64 1.76 -19.78
N LEU A 158 -8.03 2.95 -19.29
CA LEU A 158 -8.74 3.05 -18.01
C LEU A 158 -10.05 2.24 -18.01
N LYS A 159 -10.77 2.26 -19.14
CA LYS A 159 -12.00 1.48 -19.33
C LYS A 159 -11.69 -0.01 -19.51
N GLU A 160 -10.78 -0.35 -20.38
CA GLU A 160 -10.51 -1.73 -20.81
C GLU A 160 -9.78 -2.55 -19.73
N ARG A 161 -8.78 -1.96 -19.06
CA ARG A 161 -7.93 -2.66 -18.09
C ARG A 161 -8.40 -2.52 -16.65
N LEU A 162 -8.99 -1.38 -16.30
CA LEU A 162 -9.38 -1.08 -14.92
C LEU A 162 -10.89 -1.16 -14.68
N GLY A 163 -11.69 -1.33 -15.75
CA GLY A 163 -13.15 -1.35 -15.67
C GLY A 163 -13.76 -0.02 -15.19
N ALA A 164 -13.01 1.08 -15.30
CA ALA A 164 -13.46 2.40 -14.91
C ALA A 164 -14.40 3.02 -15.95
N ILE A 165 -15.15 4.03 -15.54
CA ILE A 165 -15.88 4.93 -16.44
C ILE A 165 -15.12 6.27 -16.47
N PRO A 166 -14.13 6.44 -17.38
CA PRO A 166 -13.38 7.67 -17.46
C PRO A 166 -14.23 8.77 -18.10
N VAL A 167 -14.18 9.96 -17.51
CA VAL A 167 -14.81 11.18 -18.05
C VAL A 167 -13.71 12.19 -18.34
N PRO A 168 -13.27 12.35 -19.58
CA PRO A 168 -12.29 13.34 -19.97
C PRO A 168 -12.82 14.75 -19.73
N LEU A 169 -12.22 15.48 -18.80
CA LEU A 169 -12.55 16.90 -18.53
C LEU A 169 -11.79 17.83 -19.47
N GLN A 170 -10.74 17.33 -20.10
CA GLN A 170 -9.86 18.08 -20.96
C GLN A 170 -9.51 17.25 -22.19
N MET A 171 -9.19 17.95 -23.26
CA MET A 171 -8.58 17.40 -24.47
C MET A 171 -7.23 18.05 -24.67
N THR A 172 -6.19 17.28 -25.04
CA THR A 172 -4.86 17.83 -25.25
C THR A 172 -4.75 18.52 -26.61
N ILE A 173 -4.12 19.70 -26.66
CA ILE A 173 -3.84 20.43 -27.89
C ILE A 173 -2.44 20.05 -28.35
N GLY A 174 -2.38 19.12 -29.31
CA GLY A 174 -1.15 18.49 -29.75
C GLY A 174 -0.64 17.42 -28.78
N ALA A 175 0.40 16.74 -29.19
CA ALA A 175 1.13 15.74 -28.40
C ALA A 175 2.62 15.81 -28.72
N GLU A 176 3.46 15.17 -27.92
CA GLU A 176 4.90 15.16 -28.09
C GLU A 176 5.51 16.59 -28.11
N GLU A 177 6.37 16.89 -29.06
CA GLU A 177 6.98 18.24 -29.21
C GLU A 177 5.94 19.32 -29.52
N GLU A 178 4.80 18.96 -30.13
CA GLU A 178 3.70 19.85 -30.48
C GLU A 178 2.69 20.06 -29.34
N PHE A 179 2.91 19.51 -28.14
CA PHE A 179 2.04 19.72 -27.01
C PHE A 179 2.06 21.19 -26.55
N LYS A 180 0.96 21.91 -26.77
CA LYS A 180 0.84 23.36 -26.50
C LYS A 180 0.01 23.69 -25.28
N GLY A 181 -1.06 22.93 -25.03
CA GLY A 181 -2.01 23.20 -23.97
C GLY A 181 -3.14 22.19 -23.93
N VAL A 182 -4.25 22.58 -23.36
CA VAL A 182 -5.46 21.72 -23.27
C VAL A 182 -6.72 22.52 -23.60
N VAL A 183 -7.76 21.82 -24.01
CA VAL A 183 -9.12 22.36 -24.06
C VAL A 183 -9.83 21.97 -22.77
N ASP A 184 -10.34 22.93 -22.02
CA ASP A 184 -11.27 22.72 -20.91
C ASP A 184 -12.65 22.41 -21.53
N LEU A 185 -13.05 21.15 -21.48
CA LEU A 185 -14.28 20.68 -22.13
C LEU A 185 -15.56 21.08 -21.35
N VAL A 186 -15.44 21.43 -20.08
CA VAL A 186 -16.58 21.96 -19.31
C VAL A 186 -16.87 23.42 -19.71
N LYS A 187 -15.82 24.21 -19.92
CA LYS A 187 -15.93 25.63 -20.33
C LYS A 187 -15.95 25.83 -21.82
N MET A 188 -15.55 24.81 -22.58
CA MET A 188 -15.34 24.89 -24.05
C MET A 188 -14.39 26.02 -24.43
N LYS A 189 -13.20 26.03 -23.79
CA LYS A 189 -12.14 27.01 -24.04
C LYS A 189 -10.78 26.33 -24.08
N ALA A 190 -9.90 26.75 -24.96
CA ALA A 190 -8.50 26.37 -24.95
C ALA A 190 -7.75 27.09 -23.81
N VAL A 191 -6.80 26.43 -23.19
CA VAL A 191 -5.95 26.95 -22.12
C VAL A 191 -4.48 26.80 -22.53
N TYR A 192 -3.76 27.91 -22.57
CA TYR A 192 -2.34 27.97 -22.88
C TYR A 192 -1.58 28.58 -21.71
N TRP A 193 -0.52 27.91 -21.28
CA TRP A 193 0.37 28.40 -20.22
C TRP A 193 1.55 29.15 -20.81
N ASN A 194 2.01 30.17 -20.11
CA ASN A 194 3.15 30.99 -20.52
C ASN A 194 4.46 30.30 -20.11
N ASP A 195 5.26 29.88 -21.07
CA ASP A 195 6.54 29.22 -20.82
C ASP A 195 7.58 30.17 -20.19
N ALA A 196 7.47 31.48 -20.42
CA ALA A 196 8.42 32.48 -19.94
C ALA A 196 8.40 32.67 -18.40
N ASP A 197 7.29 32.36 -17.77
CA ASP A 197 7.10 32.44 -16.30
C ASP A 197 6.88 31.08 -15.66
N GLN A 198 7.33 30.02 -16.31
CA GLN A 198 7.19 28.64 -15.83
C GLN A 198 5.73 28.22 -15.60
N GLY A 199 4.82 28.71 -16.45
CA GLY A 199 3.41 28.39 -16.38
C GLY A 199 2.64 29.07 -15.24
N MET A 200 3.20 30.08 -14.61
CA MET A 200 2.48 30.84 -13.56
C MET A 200 1.28 31.59 -14.10
N THR A 201 1.37 32.10 -15.34
CA THR A 201 0.26 32.73 -16.03
C THR A 201 -0.24 31.86 -17.17
N PHE A 202 -1.50 32.01 -17.49
CA PHE A 202 -2.17 31.29 -18.57
C PHE A 202 -3.22 32.19 -19.23
N GLU A 203 -3.66 31.81 -20.42
CA GLU A 203 -4.71 32.49 -21.14
C GLU A 203 -5.77 31.51 -21.65
N TYR A 204 -7.01 32.00 -21.71
CA TYR A 204 -8.09 31.29 -22.39
C TYR A 204 -8.17 31.79 -23.86
N ALA A 205 -8.31 30.85 -24.77
CA ALA A 205 -8.48 31.10 -26.19
C ALA A 205 -9.65 30.29 -26.75
N GLU A 206 -10.03 30.58 -28.00
CA GLU A 206 -10.98 29.74 -28.70
C GLU A 206 -10.35 28.38 -29.02
N ILE A 207 -11.20 27.35 -29.10
CA ILE A 207 -10.78 26.00 -29.47
C ILE A 207 -10.25 26.00 -30.92
N PRO A 208 -9.14 25.35 -31.24
CA PRO A 208 -8.68 25.17 -32.62
C PRO A 208 -9.79 24.58 -33.52
N GLU A 209 -9.96 25.12 -34.72
CA GLU A 209 -11.05 24.73 -35.63
C GLU A 209 -11.06 23.22 -35.93
N ASP A 210 -9.88 22.62 -36.06
CA ASP A 210 -9.69 21.19 -36.33
C ASP A 210 -10.06 20.25 -35.14
N MET A 211 -10.23 20.78 -33.93
CA MET A 211 -10.61 20.05 -32.74
C MET A 211 -12.05 20.31 -32.28
N LEU A 212 -12.75 21.27 -32.94
CA LEU A 212 -14.03 21.75 -32.41
C LEU A 212 -15.10 20.66 -32.39
N ASP A 213 -15.22 19.84 -33.42
CA ASP A 213 -16.22 18.78 -33.51
C ASP A 213 -15.97 17.70 -32.45
N GLU A 214 -14.72 17.26 -32.29
CA GLU A 214 -14.32 16.25 -31.29
C GLU A 214 -14.52 16.78 -29.86
N CYS A 215 -14.16 18.03 -29.61
CA CYS A 215 -14.39 18.69 -28.32
C CYS A 215 -15.89 18.80 -28.01
N GLN A 216 -16.73 19.05 -29.01
CA GLN A 216 -18.18 19.10 -28.81
C GLN A 216 -18.75 17.73 -28.45
N GLU A 217 -18.36 16.67 -29.16
CA GLU A 217 -18.79 15.31 -28.84
C GLU A 217 -18.37 14.91 -27.38
N MET A 218 -17.16 15.28 -26.99
CA MET A 218 -16.68 15.03 -25.62
C MET A 218 -17.42 15.88 -24.58
N HIS A 219 -17.75 17.13 -24.91
CA HIS A 219 -18.57 17.99 -24.04
C HIS A 219 -19.97 17.40 -23.84
N ASP A 220 -20.62 16.93 -24.91
CA ASP A 220 -21.93 16.31 -24.84
C ASP A 220 -21.91 15.05 -23.97
N PHE A 221 -20.86 14.23 -24.07
CA PHE A 221 -20.63 13.10 -23.19
C PHE A 221 -20.46 13.51 -21.72
N ILE A 222 -19.76 14.61 -21.45
CA ILE A 222 -19.63 15.18 -20.09
C ILE A 222 -20.98 15.61 -19.53
N VAL A 223 -21.80 16.29 -20.35
CA VAL A 223 -23.13 16.75 -19.97
C VAL A 223 -24.04 15.56 -19.64
N GLU A 224 -24.06 14.54 -20.50
CA GLU A 224 -24.79 13.29 -20.26
C GLU A 224 -24.34 12.63 -18.95
N SER A 225 -23.02 12.47 -18.76
CA SER A 225 -22.47 11.91 -17.53
C SER A 225 -22.83 12.72 -16.28
N ALA A 226 -22.91 14.03 -16.38
CA ALA A 226 -23.35 14.88 -15.26
C ALA A 226 -24.84 14.74 -14.98
N ALA A 227 -25.66 14.61 -16.03
CA ALA A 227 -27.11 14.47 -15.92
C ALA A 227 -27.52 13.19 -15.20
N GLU A 228 -26.79 12.10 -15.36
CA GLU A 228 -27.02 10.82 -14.68
C GLU A 228 -26.87 10.87 -13.14
N ALA A 229 -26.39 11.96 -12.59
CA ALA A 229 -26.15 12.10 -11.16
C ALA A 229 -27.43 12.12 -10.30
N ASN A 230 -28.53 12.68 -10.84
CA ASN A 230 -29.82 12.72 -10.14
C ASN A 230 -30.97 13.03 -11.11
N GLU A 231 -32.22 12.75 -10.66
CA GLU A 231 -33.43 12.95 -11.45
C GLU A 231 -33.60 14.40 -11.96
N ALA A 232 -33.29 15.41 -11.16
CA ALA A 232 -33.49 16.81 -11.54
C ALA A 232 -32.57 17.25 -12.69
N LEU A 233 -31.31 16.77 -12.74
CA LEU A 233 -30.38 17.03 -13.84
C LEU A 233 -30.77 16.20 -15.07
N MET A 234 -31.23 14.95 -14.87
CA MET A 234 -31.69 14.10 -15.95
C MET A 234 -32.96 14.63 -16.63
N ASP A 235 -33.95 15.09 -15.87
CA ASP A 235 -35.16 15.70 -16.43
C ASP A 235 -34.81 16.93 -17.27
N LYS A 236 -33.90 17.77 -16.76
CA LYS A 236 -33.45 18.96 -17.48
C LYS A 236 -32.73 18.61 -18.78
N TYR A 237 -31.93 17.56 -18.78
CA TYR A 237 -31.21 17.04 -19.95
C TYR A 237 -32.20 16.45 -20.99
N LEU A 238 -33.18 15.67 -20.55
CA LEU A 238 -34.21 15.06 -21.41
C LEU A 238 -35.17 16.09 -22.03
N ASP A 239 -35.34 17.23 -21.37
CA ASP A 239 -36.16 18.35 -21.86
C ASP A 239 -35.37 19.29 -22.76
N ASP A 240 -34.19 18.90 -23.25
CA ASP A 240 -33.28 19.70 -24.07
C ASP A 240 -32.88 21.06 -23.44
N GLN A 241 -32.95 21.15 -22.10
CA GLN A 241 -32.52 22.36 -21.41
C GLN A 241 -31.01 22.28 -21.13
N PRO A 242 -30.22 23.32 -21.46
CA PRO A 242 -28.80 23.29 -21.23
C PRO A 242 -28.46 23.26 -19.73
N LEU A 243 -27.58 22.36 -19.31
CA LEU A 243 -27.00 22.40 -18.00
C LEU A 243 -25.98 23.53 -17.89
N THR A 244 -25.99 24.25 -16.80
CA THR A 244 -24.99 25.27 -16.51
C THR A 244 -23.65 24.63 -16.12
N GLU A 245 -22.53 25.35 -16.26
CA GLU A 245 -21.21 24.89 -15.80
C GLU A 245 -21.24 24.38 -14.34
N GLY A 246 -21.96 25.09 -13.47
CA GLY A 246 -22.12 24.71 -12.07
C GLY A 246 -22.87 23.39 -11.88
N GLU A 247 -23.93 23.16 -12.64
CA GLU A 247 -24.72 21.92 -12.62
C GLU A 247 -23.91 20.74 -13.18
N ILE A 248 -23.16 20.94 -14.25
CA ILE A 248 -22.25 19.92 -14.80
C ILE A 248 -21.23 19.54 -13.75
N LYS A 249 -20.53 20.50 -13.14
CA LYS A 249 -19.54 20.23 -12.08
C LYS A 249 -20.15 19.55 -10.88
N GLN A 250 -21.35 19.95 -10.47
CA GLN A 250 -22.05 19.30 -9.35
C GLN A 250 -22.41 17.85 -9.66
N GLY A 251 -22.95 17.57 -10.84
CA GLY A 251 -23.29 16.21 -11.27
C GLY A 251 -22.06 15.32 -11.33
N LEU A 252 -20.99 15.77 -11.99
CA LEU A 252 -19.73 15.04 -12.04
C LEU A 252 -19.14 14.79 -10.65
N ARG A 253 -19.20 15.81 -9.76
CA ARG A 253 -18.73 15.65 -8.38
C ARG A 253 -19.51 14.56 -7.65
N MET A 254 -20.84 14.55 -7.73
CA MET A 254 -21.69 13.55 -7.05
C MET A 254 -21.29 12.13 -7.49
N ARG A 255 -21.12 11.92 -8.79
CA ARG A 255 -20.74 10.61 -9.34
C ARG A 255 -19.30 10.21 -9.02
N THR A 256 -18.38 11.18 -8.98
CA THR A 256 -16.99 10.95 -8.57
C THR A 256 -16.93 10.51 -7.10
N LEU A 257 -17.68 11.16 -6.22
CA LEU A 257 -17.75 10.81 -4.79
C LEU A 257 -18.39 9.43 -4.56
N ALA A 258 -19.31 9.05 -5.45
CA ALA A 258 -19.91 7.71 -5.44
C ALA A 258 -19.02 6.61 -6.08
N ASN A 259 -17.82 6.97 -6.55
CA ASN A 259 -16.92 6.09 -7.31
C ASN A 259 -17.51 5.49 -8.59
N GLU A 260 -18.52 6.15 -9.18
CA GLU A 260 -19.15 5.73 -10.44
C GLU A 260 -18.33 6.14 -11.65
N ILE A 261 -17.74 7.33 -11.62
CA ILE A 261 -16.92 7.87 -12.71
C ILE A 261 -15.55 8.32 -12.22
N VAL A 262 -14.64 8.49 -13.17
CA VAL A 262 -13.29 8.98 -12.89
C VAL A 262 -12.99 10.15 -13.83
N PRO A 263 -12.90 11.38 -13.32
CA PRO A 263 -12.48 12.53 -14.10
C PRO A 263 -11.03 12.39 -14.57
N VAL A 264 -10.77 12.69 -15.83
CA VAL A 264 -9.44 12.57 -16.47
C VAL A 264 -8.99 13.93 -16.99
N LEU A 265 -7.75 14.29 -16.64
CA LEU A 265 -7.08 15.51 -17.09
C LEU A 265 -5.79 15.15 -17.82
N GLY A 266 -5.30 16.05 -18.66
CA GLY A 266 -4.07 15.88 -19.41
C GLY A 266 -3.09 17.02 -19.21
N GLY A 267 -1.78 16.73 -19.36
CA GLY A 267 -0.76 17.76 -19.26
C GLY A 267 0.67 17.26 -19.32
N SER A 268 1.59 18.15 -19.01
CA SER A 268 3.01 17.86 -18.80
C SER A 268 3.54 18.64 -17.62
N ALA A 269 3.77 17.95 -16.50
CA ALA A 269 4.37 18.56 -15.32
C ALA A 269 5.78 19.11 -15.64
N PHE A 270 6.55 18.40 -16.46
CA PHE A 270 7.89 18.85 -16.89
C PHE A 270 7.84 20.16 -17.67
N LYS A 271 6.87 20.33 -18.58
CA LYS A 271 6.64 21.56 -19.34
C LYS A 271 5.82 22.60 -18.60
N ASN A 272 5.50 22.37 -17.32
CA ASN A 272 4.72 23.29 -16.49
C ASN A 272 3.31 23.59 -17.04
N LYS A 273 2.65 22.58 -17.62
CA LYS A 273 1.34 22.72 -18.28
C LYS A 273 0.34 21.72 -17.68
N GLY A 274 -0.79 22.21 -17.17
CA GLY A 274 -1.90 21.40 -16.72
C GLY A 274 -1.98 21.11 -15.21
N VAL A 275 -0.91 21.29 -14.43
CA VAL A 275 -0.90 20.93 -12.99
C VAL A 275 -1.84 21.80 -12.15
N GLN A 276 -1.97 23.10 -12.48
CA GLN A 276 -2.95 23.97 -11.79
C GLN A 276 -4.39 23.48 -12.04
N GLY A 277 -4.68 22.99 -13.25
CA GLY A 277 -5.98 22.38 -13.57
C GLY A 277 -6.26 21.14 -12.70
N VAL A 278 -5.24 20.35 -12.37
CA VAL A 278 -5.38 19.23 -11.44
C VAL A 278 -5.74 19.73 -10.04
N LEU A 279 -5.12 20.81 -9.55
CA LEU A 279 -5.45 21.40 -8.25
C LEU A 279 -6.88 21.94 -8.20
N ASP A 280 -7.34 22.56 -9.29
CA ASP A 280 -8.74 22.99 -9.41
C ASP A 280 -9.68 21.79 -9.38
N ALA A 281 -9.37 20.72 -10.11
CA ALA A 281 -10.15 19.48 -10.12
C ALA A 281 -10.18 18.78 -8.74
N VAL A 282 -9.09 18.82 -7.98
CA VAL A 282 -9.04 18.32 -6.59
C VAL A 282 -10.06 19.05 -5.72
N VAL A 283 -10.16 20.38 -5.85
CA VAL A 283 -11.13 21.17 -5.09
C VAL A 283 -12.54 20.90 -5.57
N GLU A 284 -12.76 20.80 -6.89
CA GLU A 284 -14.08 20.68 -7.50
C GLU A 284 -14.69 19.27 -7.38
N TYR A 285 -13.88 18.21 -7.48
CA TYR A 285 -14.41 16.85 -7.62
C TYR A 285 -14.05 15.90 -6.48
N LEU A 286 -13.00 16.15 -5.70
CA LEU A 286 -12.64 15.27 -4.58
C LEU A 286 -13.31 15.71 -3.26
N PRO A 287 -13.57 14.75 -2.36
CA PRO A 287 -14.32 15.02 -1.14
C PRO A 287 -13.52 15.82 -0.09
N SER A 288 -14.25 16.50 0.76
CA SER A 288 -13.77 16.91 2.08
C SER A 288 -13.97 15.78 3.10
N PRO A 289 -13.33 15.86 4.28
CA PRO A 289 -13.52 14.84 5.33
C PRO A 289 -14.97 14.67 5.81
N THR A 290 -15.84 15.63 5.57
CA THR A 290 -17.27 15.56 5.93
C THR A 290 -18.16 14.90 4.87
N GLU A 291 -17.63 14.67 3.69
CA GLU A 291 -18.35 14.06 2.56
C GLU A 291 -18.00 12.59 2.35
N VAL A 292 -16.96 12.09 3.02
CA VAL A 292 -16.65 10.66 3.04
C VAL A 292 -17.42 9.95 4.14
N LYS A 293 -17.58 8.64 4.00
CA LYS A 293 -18.21 7.80 5.02
C LYS A 293 -17.51 8.00 6.37
N ALA A 294 -18.30 8.20 7.43
CA ALA A 294 -17.75 8.30 8.77
C ALA A 294 -17.00 7.02 9.14
N ILE A 295 -15.86 7.20 9.83
CA ILE A 295 -14.99 6.06 10.17
C ILE A 295 -15.67 5.13 11.15
N GLU A 296 -15.68 3.85 10.83
CA GLU A 296 -16.18 2.77 11.68
C GLU A 296 -15.04 2.16 12.51
N GLY A 297 -15.39 1.56 13.64
CA GLY A 297 -14.45 0.87 14.49
C GLY A 297 -15.15 0.05 15.56
N GLU A 298 -14.40 -0.81 16.23
CA GLU A 298 -14.89 -1.66 17.32
C GLU A 298 -14.80 -0.92 18.65
N LEU A 299 -15.91 -0.86 19.37
CA LEU A 299 -15.99 -0.30 20.72
C LEU A 299 -15.49 -1.35 21.77
N GLU A 300 -15.25 -0.89 23.00
CA GLU A 300 -14.77 -1.73 24.10
C GLU A 300 -15.69 -2.93 24.44
N ASN A 301 -16.98 -2.83 24.09
CA ASN A 301 -17.98 -3.88 24.28
C ASN A 301 -18.10 -4.85 23.07
N GLY A 302 -17.26 -4.69 22.05
CA GLY A 302 -17.30 -5.49 20.82
C GLY A 302 -18.34 -5.04 19.79
N GLU A 303 -19.11 -3.97 20.05
CA GLU A 303 -20.06 -3.42 19.11
C GLU A 303 -19.37 -2.48 18.09
N GLN A 304 -19.97 -2.34 16.91
CA GLN A 304 -19.51 -1.36 15.93
C GLN A 304 -19.88 0.06 16.39
N GLY A 305 -18.88 0.93 16.35
CA GLY A 305 -19.03 2.34 16.64
C GLY A 305 -18.62 3.20 15.46
N VAL A 306 -19.16 4.41 15.39
CA VAL A 306 -18.87 5.37 14.32
C VAL A 306 -18.26 6.64 14.91
N ARG A 307 -17.34 7.26 14.18
CA ARG A 307 -16.79 8.58 14.49
C ARG A 307 -17.00 9.51 13.31
N GLU A 308 -17.81 10.53 13.54
CA GLU A 308 -18.06 11.58 12.54
C GLU A 308 -16.89 12.58 12.49
N ALA A 309 -16.65 13.15 11.31
CA ALA A 309 -15.62 14.16 11.10
C ALA A 309 -16.06 15.53 11.68
N SER A 310 -16.07 15.62 13.01
CA SER A 310 -16.49 16.81 13.78
C SER A 310 -15.50 17.07 14.91
N ASP A 311 -15.21 18.35 15.16
CA ASP A 311 -14.34 18.80 16.28
C ASP A 311 -14.99 18.55 17.65
N GLU A 312 -16.32 18.43 17.70
CA GLU A 312 -17.08 18.21 18.94
C GLU A 312 -17.23 16.72 19.29
N ALA A 313 -16.92 15.82 18.35
CA ALA A 313 -16.95 14.39 18.60
C ALA A 313 -15.77 13.95 19.50
N PRO A 314 -15.84 12.78 20.14
CA PRO A 314 -14.72 12.24 20.87
C PRO A 314 -13.50 12.05 19.98
N PHE A 315 -12.31 12.38 20.48
CA PHE A 315 -11.07 12.27 19.72
C PHE A 315 -10.80 10.82 19.29
N ALA A 316 -10.52 10.64 18.02
CA ALA A 316 -10.01 9.39 17.44
C ALA A 316 -9.09 9.68 16.25
N ALA A 317 -7.93 9.05 16.25
CA ALA A 317 -6.93 9.18 15.20
C ALA A 317 -6.27 7.81 14.92
N LEU A 318 -5.79 7.64 13.71
CA LEU A 318 -5.03 6.47 13.28
C LEU A 318 -3.56 6.86 13.08
N ALA A 319 -2.65 6.17 13.76
CA ALA A 319 -1.22 6.26 13.53
C ALA A 319 -0.88 5.44 12.27
N PHE A 320 -0.66 6.11 11.14
CA PHE A 320 -0.49 5.42 9.87
C PHE A 320 0.97 5.29 9.42
N LYS A 321 1.88 6.06 10.03
CA LYS A 321 3.31 5.99 9.72
C LYS A 321 4.15 6.38 10.95
N ILE A 322 5.23 5.66 11.15
CA ILE A 322 6.30 6.01 12.10
C ILE A 322 7.54 6.38 11.29
N ALA A 323 8.24 7.42 11.69
CA ALA A 323 9.53 7.80 11.13
C ALA A 323 10.51 8.17 12.23
N THR A 324 11.77 7.87 12.05
CA THR A 324 12.85 8.26 12.97
C THR A 324 13.54 9.50 12.42
N ASP A 325 13.57 10.55 13.22
CA ASP A 325 14.26 11.79 12.91
C ASP A 325 15.49 11.94 13.79
N PRO A 326 16.67 12.28 13.24
CA PRO A 326 17.91 12.39 14.01
C PRO A 326 17.88 13.44 15.12
N PHE A 327 17.05 14.48 14.99
CA PHE A 327 17.02 15.64 15.90
C PHE A 327 15.89 15.58 16.93
N VAL A 328 14.73 15.06 16.55
CA VAL A 328 13.53 15.07 17.43
C VAL A 328 13.11 13.67 17.88
N GLY A 329 13.76 12.64 17.36
CA GLY A 329 13.45 11.24 17.69
C GLY A 329 12.28 10.68 16.85
N THR A 330 11.42 9.89 17.47
CA THR A 330 10.31 9.24 16.78
C THR A 330 9.18 10.20 16.47
N LEU A 331 8.81 10.28 15.20
CA LEU A 331 7.66 10.99 14.65
C LEU A 331 6.54 9.97 14.39
N THR A 332 5.38 10.16 14.99
CA THR A 332 4.19 9.36 14.73
C THR A 332 3.21 10.16 13.91
N PHE A 333 3.11 9.86 12.60
CA PHE A 333 2.14 10.50 11.72
C PHE A 333 0.75 9.93 11.99
N MET A 334 -0.20 10.83 12.20
CA MET A 334 -1.57 10.46 12.51
C MET A 334 -2.57 11.22 11.65
N ARG A 335 -3.62 10.53 11.24
CA ARG A 335 -4.83 11.09 10.67
C ARG A 335 -5.87 11.24 11.77
N VAL A 336 -6.32 12.47 12.03
CA VAL A 336 -7.39 12.73 12.97
C VAL A 336 -8.73 12.58 12.25
N TYR A 337 -9.55 11.63 12.68
CA TYR A 337 -10.88 11.41 12.12
C TYR A 337 -11.96 12.18 12.84
N SER A 338 -11.84 12.33 14.16
CA SER A 338 -12.83 13.02 14.98
C SER A 338 -12.20 13.74 16.17
N GLY A 339 -12.89 14.74 16.67
CA GLY A 339 -12.52 15.46 17.87
C GLY A 339 -11.31 16.39 17.68
N LYS A 340 -10.78 16.83 18.81
CA LYS A 340 -9.59 17.68 18.89
C LYS A 340 -8.61 17.15 19.92
N LEU A 341 -7.34 17.45 19.72
CA LEU A 341 -6.26 17.08 20.62
C LEU A 341 -5.32 18.27 20.79
N GLU A 342 -4.97 18.58 22.03
CA GLU A 342 -4.03 19.65 22.36
C GLU A 342 -2.67 19.07 22.79
N THR A 343 -1.61 19.80 22.52
CA THR A 343 -0.25 19.46 22.95
C THR A 343 -0.20 19.29 24.48
N GLY A 344 0.50 18.30 24.96
CA GLY A 344 0.66 18.01 26.37
C GLY A 344 -0.45 17.16 26.99
N THR A 345 -1.51 16.84 26.24
CA THR A 345 -2.59 15.96 26.73
C THR A 345 -2.22 14.48 26.62
N ALA A 346 -2.95 13.66 27.36
CA ALA A 346 -2.84 12.20 27.27
C ALA A 346 -3.83 11.64 26.25
N VAL A 347 -3.40 10.64 25.50
CA VAL A 347 -4.23 9.83 24.63
C VAL A 347 -4.20 8.37 25.07
N TYR A 348 -5.21 7.62 24.70
CA TYR A 348 -5.28 6.19 24.94
C TYR A 348 -5.02 5.44 23.64
N ASN A 349 -4.00 4.57 23.67
CA ASN A 349 -3.74 3.64 22.57
C ASN A 349 -4.59 2.37 22.80
N SER A 350 -5.63 2.22 21.99
CA SER A 350 -6.62 1.14 22.15
C SER A 350 -6.07 -0.25 21.83
N ILE A 351 -5.05 -0.33 20.95
CA ILE A 351 -4.42 -1.60 20.57
C ILE A 351 -3.47 -2.09 21.67
N LYS A 352 -2.65 -1.17 22.19
CA LYS A 352 -1.66 -1.51 23.26
C LYS A 352 -2.27 -1.45 24.66
N MET A 353 -3.51 -0.96 24.79
CA MET A 353 -4.21 -0.73 26.07
C MET A 353 -3.39 0.12 27.06
N LYS A 354 -2.74 1.16 26.53
CA LYS A 354 -1.86 2.05 27.29
C LYS A 354 -2.21 3.50 27.09
N ARG A 355 -1.96 4.31 28.11
CA ARG A 355 -1.96 5.77 28.03
C ARG A 355 -0.59 6.27 27.59
N GLU A 356 -0.59 7.18 26.63
CA GLU A 356 0.60 7.89 26.21
C GLU A 356 0.36 9.40 26.24
N ARG A 357 1.42 10.15 26.43
CA ARG A 357 1.35 11.61 26.45
C ARG A 357 1.92 12.19 25.18
N ILE A 358 1.17 13.05 24.53
CA ILE A 358 1.64 13.85 23.40
C ILE A 358 2.61 14.90 23.92
N GLY A 359 3.86 14.82 23.55
CA GLY A 359 4.88 15.80 23.90
C GLY A 359 4.72 17.09 23.10
N ARG A 360 4.94 17.00 21.82
CA ARG A 360 4.79 18.07 20.82
C ARG A 360 4.06 17.55 19.62
N MET A 361 3.45 18.43 18.86
CA MET A 361 2.86 18.10 17.56
C MET A 361 3.43 19.03 16.50
N VAL A 362 3.65 18.50 15.31
CA VAL A 362 4.17 19.25 14.17
C VAL A 362 3.32 19.02 12.94
N GLN A 363 3.14 20.05 12.17
CA GLN A 363 2.63 19.99 10.81
C GLN A 363 3.82 19.95 9.86
N MET A 364 3.76 19.07 8.87
CA MET A 364 4.81 18.94 7.88
C MET A 364 4.53 19.83 6.68
N HIS A 365 5.56 20.53 6.24
CA HIS A 365 5.59 21.32 5.02
C HIS A 365 6.80 20.88 4.20
N ALA A 366 6.66 19.77 3.49
CA ALA A 366 7.77 19.13 2.81
C ALA A 366 8.93 18.83 3.80
N ASN A 367 10.08 19.50 3.67
CA ASN A 367 11.25 19.31 4.55
C ASN A 367 11.23 20.16 5.83
N SER A 368 10.26 21.07 5.97
CA SER A 368 10.14 21.93 7.14
C SER A 368 9.05 21.43 8.09
N ARG A 369 9.21 21.76 9.36
CA ARG A 369 8.28 21.41 10.43
C ARG A 369 7.79 22.68 11.10
N GLU A 370 6.48 22.78 11.27
CA GLU A 370 5.86 23.84 12.04
C GLU A 370 5.26 23.24 13.31
N GLU A 371 5.63 23.77 14.48
CA GLU A 371 5.01 23.34 15.74
C GLU A 371 3.58 23.85 15.83
N ILE A 372 2.67 22.94 16.14
CA ILE A 372 1.25 23.22 16.31
C ILE A 372 0.80 22.86 17.71
N ASN A 373 -0.10 23.66 18.26
CA ASN A 373 -0.60 23.45 19.63
C ASN A 373 -1.81 22.54 19.71
N GLN A 374 -2.53 22.37 18.61
CA GLN A 374 -3.71 21.53 18.53
C GLN A 374 -3.87 20.92 17.13
N VAL A 375 -4.54 19.78 17.06
CA VAL A 375 -5.04 19.16 15.85
C VAL A 375 -6.55 18.98 15.96
N LEU A 376 -7.23 19.04 14.83
CA LEU A 376 -8.68 19.01 14.69
C LEU A 376 -9.09 17.86 13.75
N ALA A 377 -10.38 17.51 13.74
CA ALA A 377 -10.91 16.51 12.82
C ALA A 377 -10.54 16.85 11.38
N GLY A 378 -10.05 15.86 10.62
CA GLY A 378 -9.57 16.02 9.25
C GLY A 378 -8.09 16.39 9.12
N ASP A 379 -7.38 16.70 10.21
CA ASP A 379 -5.95 17.02 10.14
C ASP A 379 -5.08 15.77 9.93
N ILE A 380 -3.96 16.01 9.26
CA ILE A 380 -2.81 15.09 9.21
C ILE A 380 -1.64 15.81 9.87
N ALA A 381 -1.09 15.21 10.91
CA ALA A 381 0.01 15.80 11.69
C ALA A 381 0.92 14.71 12.25
N ALA A 382 2.10 15.10 12.73
CA ALA A 382 3.01 14.19 13.41
C ALA A 382 3.10 14.53 14.91
N ALA A 383 2.95 13.52 15.75
CA ALA A 383 3.17 13.61 17.19
C ALA A 383 4.60 13.18 17.54
N ILE A 384 5.21 13.88 18.48
CA ILE A 384 6.55 13.59 18.98
C ILE A 384 6.43 13.12 20.44
N GLY A 385 7.13 12.05 20.77
CA GLY A 385 7.24 11.56 22.15
C GLY A 385 6.36 10.36 22.48
N LEU A 386 5.63 9.81 21.53
CA LEU A 386 4.96 8.50 21.67
C LEU A 386 6.01 7.39 21.65
N LYS A 387 5.96 6.47 22.63
CA LYS A 387 6.99 5.45 22.82
C LYS A 387 6.53 4.04 22.43
N ASP A 388 5.27 3.74 22.72
CA ASP A 388 4.68 2.42 22.54
C ASP A 388 3.84 2.32 21.25
N THR A 389 3.44 3.46 20.68
CA THR A 389 2.61 3.51 19.47
C THR A 389 3.38 3.02 18.25
N THR A 390 2.75 2.14 17.50
CA THR A 390 3.24 1.57 16.24
C THR A 390 2.29 1.90 15.08
N THR A 391 2.74 1.66 13.84
CA THR A 391 1.90 1.86 12.66
C THR A 391 0.66 0.96 12.72
N GLY A 392 -0.52 1.54 12.46
CA GLY A 392 -1.80 0.88 12.55
C GLY A 392 -2.50 1.03 13.91
N ASP A 393 -1.84 1.61 14.91
CA ASP A 393 -2.47 1.81 16.22
C ASP A 393 -3.50 2.94 16.21
N THR A 394 -4.58 2.76 16.96
CA THR A 394 -5.61 3.77 17.18
C THR A 394 -5.31 4.56 18.46
N LEU A 395 -5.29 5.88 18.32
CA LEU A 395 -5.19 6.83 19.41
C LEU A 395 -6.56 7.48 19.65
N CYS A 396 -7.10 7.39 20.84
CA CYS A 396 -8.43 7.92 21.13
C CYS A 396 -8.54 8.57 22.51
N ALA A 397 -9.69 9.21 22.75
CA ALA A 397 -10.06 9.69 24.06
C ALA A 397 -10.32 8.50 25.00
N GLU A 398 -9.77 8.52 26.22
CA GLU A 398 -9.88 7.40 27.17
C GLU A 398 -11.32 7.11 27.61
N ASN A 399 -12.17 8.12 27.65
CA ASN A 399 -13.57 7.99 28.01
C ASN A 399 -14.48 7.57 26.85
N ALA A 400 -13.92 7.40 25.64
CA ALA A 400 -14.65 7.02 24.45
C ALA A 400 -13.75 6.12 23.56
N LYS A 401 -13.35 5.00 24.10
CA LYS A 401 -12.43 4.08 23.45
C LYS A 401 -13.05 3.47 22.19
N ILE A 402 -12.24 3.36 21.17
CA ILE A 402 -12.57 2.72 19.90
C ILE A 402 -11.29 2.15 19.30
N ILE A 403 -11.40 1.04 18.60
CA ILE A 403 -10.35 0.49 17.74
C ILE A 403 -10.83 0.72 16.32
N LEU A 404 -10.19 1.64 15.61
CA LEU A 404 -10.43 1.83 14.18
C LEU A 404 -9.96 0.57 13.45
N GLU A 405 -10.47 0.33 12.25
CA GLU A 405 -10.11 -0.85 11.46
C GLU A 405 -8.60 -1.08 11.43
N ARG A 406 -8.19 -2.31 11.73
CA ARG A 406 -6.77 -2.68 11.76
C ARG A 406 -6.20 -2.76 10.35
N MET A 407 -4.99 -2.25 10.16
CA MET A 407 -4.22 -2.48 8.95
C MET A 407 -3.68 -3.92 8.97
N VAL A 408 -3.92 -4.66 7.89
CA VAL A 408 -3.31 -5.98 7.68
C VAL A 408 -2.05 -5.78 6.86
N PHE A 409 -0.93 -6.29 7.35
CA PHE A 409 0.35 -6.19 6.68
C PHE A 409 0.73 -7.53 6.07
N PRO A 410 1.19 -7.55 4.79
CA PRO A 410 1.61 -8.80 4.16
C PRO A 410 2.87 -9.36 4.84
N GLU A 411 2.97 -10.66 4.87
CA GLU A 411 4.17 -11.34 5.35
C GLU A 411 5.33 -11.18 4.36
N PRO A 412 6.56 -11.00 4.86
CA PRO A 412 7.72 -10.87 4.01
C PRO A 412 8.01 -12.16 3.23
N VAL A 413 8.48 -12.01 2.00
CA VAL A 413 8.70 -13.13 1.06
C VAL A 413 10.17 -13.47 0.83
N ILE A 414 11.08 -12.59 1.22
CA ILE A 414 12.53 -12.78 1.08
C ILE A 414 13.24 -12.51 2.39
N SER A 415 14.32 -13.24 2.66
CA SER A 415 15.14 -13.08 3.85
C SER A 415 16.63 -13.09 3.51
N VAL A 416 17.41 -12.29 4.24
CA VAL A 416 18.88 -12.30 4.17
C VAL A 416 19.46 -12.35 5.58
N ALA A 417 20.60 -13.02 5.71
CA ALA A 417 21.38 -12.97 6.94
C ALA A 417 22.24 -11.69 6.96
N VAL A 418 22.27 -11.02 8.09
CA VAL A 418 23.06 -9.81 8.30
C VAL A 418 24.03 -10.04 9.45
N GLU A 419 25.32 -9.86 9.17
CA GLU A 419 26.40 -10.05 10.15
C GLU A 419 27.17 -8.73 10.33
N PRO A 420 27.28 -8.23 11.58
CA PRO A 420 28.05 -7.02 11.84
C PRO A 420 29.55 -7.28 11.58
N ARG A 421 30.26 -6.30 11.05
CA ARG A 421 31.70 -6.45 10.80
C ARG A 421 32.54 -6.38 12.05
N THR A 422 32.10 -5.65 13.05
CA THR A 422 32.80 -5.47 14.33
C THR A 422 31.85 -5.65 15.51
N GLN A 423 32.40 -5.86 16.70
CA GLN A 423 31.62 -5.94 17.94
C GLN A 423 30.87 -4.63 18.23
N ALA A 424 31.46 -3.49 17.88
CA ALA A 424 30.82 -2.19 18.04
C ALA A 424 29.62 -2.02 17.08
N ASP A 425 29.66 -2.63 15.90
CA ASP A 425 28.57 -2.62 14.94
C ASP A 425 27.41 -3.51 15.41
N GLN A 426 27.68 -4.56 16.19
CA GLN A 426 26.64 -5.46 16.71
C GLN A 426 25.64 -4.73 17.62
N ASP A 427 26.14 -3.92 18.54
CA ASP A 427 25.28 -3.17 19.48
C ASP A 427 24.45 -2.12 18.71
N LYS A 428 25.10 -1.41 17.80
CA LYS A 428 24.41 -0.43 16.93
C LYS A 428 23.39 -1.08 15.99
N MET A 429 23.71 -2.26 15.46
CA MET A 429 22.84 -3.01 14.55
C MET A 429 21.53 -3.37 15.21
N GLY A 430 21.55 -3.85 16.46
CA GLY A 430 20.32 -4.15 17.21
C GLY A 430 19.41 -2.93 17.37
N VAL A 431 19.99 -1.76 17.66
CA VAL A 431 19.24 -0.50 17.78
C VAL A 431 18.70 -0.06 16.42
N ALA A 432 19.52 -0.13 15.36
CA ALA A 432 19.12 0.25 14.01
C ALA A 432 17.97 -0.62 13.49
N LEU A 433 18.12 -1.95 13.60
CA LEU A 433 17.09 -2.90 13.16
C LEU A 433 15.78 -2.75 13.96
N GLY A 434 15.87 -2.50 15.27
CA GLY A 434 14.70 -2.22 16.10
C GLY A 434 13.93 -0.98 15.66
N LYS A 435 14.62 0.10 15.30
CA LYS A 435 14.00 1.33 14.77
C LYS A 435 13.40 1.13 13.39
N LEU A 436 14.11 0.48 12.48
CA LEU A 436 13.61 0.17 11.14
C LEU A 436 12.36 -0.72 11.19
N ALA A 437 12.32 -1.71 12.09
CA ALA A 437 11.15 -2.55 12.29
C ALA A 437 9.95 -1.80 12.92
N GLN A 438 10.19 -0.73 13.66
CA GLN A 438 9.10 0.15 14.13
C GLN A 438 8.51 1.02 13.01
N GLU A 439 9.35 1.44 12.06
CA GLU A 439 8.93 2.25 10.91
C GLU A 439 8.15 1.42 9.89
N ASP A 440 8.63 0.21 9.62
CA ASP A 440 8.10 -0.67 8.58
C ASP A 440 7.59 -2.00 9.15
N PRO A 441 6.29 -2.18 9.28
CA PRO A 441 5.70 -3.42 9.81
C PRO A 441 5.83 -4.63 8.86
N SER A 442 6.20 -4.45 7.59
CA SER A 442 6.53 -5.55 6.66
C SER A 442 7.97 -6.04 6.81
N PHE A 443 8.78 -5.30 7.53
CA PHE A 443 10.16 -5.67 7.86
C PHE A 443 10.21 -6.49 9.14
N ARG A 444 10.77 -7.70 9.07
CA ARG A 444 10.92 -8.60 10.21
C ARG A 444 12.38 -8.81 10.53
N VAL A 445 12.67 -8.91 11.81
CA VAL A 445 14.01 -9.23 12.33
C VAL A 445 13.90 -10.43 13.25
N LYS A 446 14.66 -11.48 12.96
CA LYS A 446 14.73 -12.70 13.77
C LYS A 446 16.18 -13.08 13.99
N THR A 447 16.52 -13.47 15.21
CA THR A 447 17.80 -14.13 15.47
C THR A 447 17.58 -15.64 15.38
N ASP A 448 18.34 -16.27 14.52
CA ASP A 448 18.37 -17.73 14.41
C ASP A 448 19.08 -18.30 15.66
N GLN A 449 18.38 -19.14 16.40
CA GLN A 449 18.90 -19.71 17.66
C GLN A 449 19.99 -20.75 17.43
N GLU A 450 20.01 -21.40 16.27
CA GLU A 450 21.00 -22.42 15.94
C GLU A 450 22.30 -21.83 15.42
N SER A 451 22.21 -20.90 14.46
CA SER A 451 23.38 -20.25 13.85
C SER A 451 23.84 -18.99 14.59
N GLY A 452 22.99 -18.40 15.43
CA GLY A 452 23.22 -17.10 16.06
C GLY A 452 23.17 -15.91 15.10
N GLN A 453 22.83 -16.14 13.83
CA GLN A 453 22.75 -15.10 12.80
C GLN A 453 21.51 -14.24 12.97
N THR A 454 21.63 -12.95 12.66
CA THR A 454 20.48 -12.05 12.54
C THR A 454 19.94 -12.15 11.11
N ILE A 455 18.68 -12.57 11.00
CA ILE A 455 17.96 -12.68 9.72
C ILE A 455 17.00 -11.50 9.61
N ILE A 456 17.07 -10.77 8.52
CA ILE A 456 16.12 -9.73 8.17
C ILE A 456 15.26 -10.21 6.98
N SER A 457 13.96 -9.91 7.04
CA SER A 457 13.00 -10.34 6.03
C SER A 457 12.20 -9.13 5.52
N GLY A 458 11.88 -9.12 4.23
CA GLY A 458 11.17 -8.01 3.57
C GLY A 458 10.42 -8.45 2.32
N MET A 459 9.82 -7.48 1.62
CA MET A 459 8.94 -7.70 0.49
C MET A 459 9.66 -7.95 -0.84
N GLY A 460 10.95 -7.60 -0.95
CA GLY A 460 11.74 -7.79 -2.16
C GLY A 460 13.22 -7.43 -1.95
N GLU A 461 14.04 -7.68 -2.97
CA GLU A 461 15.48 -7.38 -2.93
C GLU A 461 15.73 -5.89 -2.72
N LEU A 462 15.04 -5.04 -3.49
CA LEU A 462 15.18 -3.59 -3.38
C LEU A 462 14.78 -3.08 -2.00
N HIS A 463 13.74 -3.63 -1.41
CA HIS A 463 13.31 -3.29 -0.05
C HIS A 463 14.42 -3.57 0.97
N LEU A 464 14.99 -4.78 0.95
CA LEU A 464 16.09 -5.14 1.87
C LEU A 464 17.36 -4.35 1.61
N ASP A 465 17.73 -4.10 0.34
CA ASP A 465 18.86 -3.28 -0.04
C ASP A 465 18.77 -1.87 0.53
N ILE A 466 17.59 -1.25 0.45
CA ILE A 466 17.36 0.08 0.99
C ILE A 466 17.50 0.09 2.51
N LEU A 467 16.93 -0.88 3.20
CA LEU A 467 17.01 -0.97 4.66
C LEU A 467 18.46 -1.17 5.13
N VAL A 468 19.23 -1.99 4.43
CA VAL A 468 20.65 -2.19 4.71
C VAL A 468 21.47 -0.93 4.46
N ASP A 469 21.21 -0.22 3.37
CA ASP A 469 21.88 1.04 3.08
C ASP A 469 21.50 2.13 4.09
N ARG A 470 20.24 2.15 4.56
CA ARG A 470 19.82 3.01 5.68
C ARG A 470 20.56 2.69 6.97
N MET A 471 20.77 1.41 7.30
CA MET A 471 21.59 1.04 8.46
C MET A 471 22.98 1.65 8.37
N ARG A 472 23.60 1.62 7.19
CA ARG A 472 24.93 2.18 6.96
C ARG A 472 24.94 3.70 7.06
N ARG A 473 24.04 4.41 6.40
CA ARG A 473 24.01 5.88 6.30
C ARG A 473 23.47 6.55 7.56
N GLU A 474 22.35 6.08 8.08
CA GLU A 474 21.66 6.74 9.19
C GLU A 474 22.21 6.30 10.56
N PHE A 475 22.62 5.03 10.69
CA PHE A 475 23.05 4.45 11.97
C PHE A 475 24.55 4.15 12.04
N THR A 476 25.28 4.35 10.95
CA THR A 476 26.73 4.08 10.88
C THR A 476 27.06 2.63 11.26
N VAL A 477 26.31 1.67 10.71
CA VAL A 477 26.49 0.23 10.93
C VAL A 477 27.06 -0.41 9.68
N GLU A 478 28.23 -1.02 9.79
CA GLU A 478 28.81 -1.83 8.72
C GLU A 478 28.46 -3.31 8.95
N ALA A 479 27.82 -3.91 7.95
CA ALA A 479 27.40 -5.31 8.00
C ALA A 479 27.71 -6.04 6.70
N ASN A 480 27.96 -7.35 6.80
CA ASN A 480 28.01 -8.25 5.67
C ASN A 480 26.62 -8.84 5.46
N ILE A 481 26.20 -8.95 4.19
CA ILE A 481 24.89 -9.46 3.82
C ILE A 481 25.08 -10.81 3.16
N GLY A 482 24.33 -11.80 3.66
CA GLY A 482 24.31 -13.14 3.10
C GLY A 482 23.52 -13.21 1.79
N GLN A 483 23.52 -14.39 1.15
CA GLN A 483 22.72 -14.63 -0.04
C GLN A 483 21.23 -14.59 0.31
N PRO A 484 20.38 -14.01 -0.57
CA PRO A 484 18.94 -14.01 -0.39
C PRO A 484 18.38 -15.43 -0.26
N GLN A 485 17.46 -15.62 0.67
CA GLN A 485 16.75 -16.87 0.86
C GLN A 485 15.26 -16.63 0.70
N VAL A 486 14.59 -17.54 0.01
CA VAL A 486 13.15 -17.50 -0.19
C VAL A 486 12.45 -17.99 1.06
N ALA A 487 11.42 -17.29 1.49
CA ALA A 487 10.54 -17.72 2.57
C ALA A 487 9.51 -18.72 2.04
N TYR A 488 9.90 -19.99 2.04
CA TYR A 488 8.98 -21.08 1.71
C TYR A 488 7.91 -21.24 2.81
N ARG A 489 6.82 -21.94 2.44
CA ARG A 489 5.74 -22.30 3.36
C ARG A 489 5.42 -23.80 3.18
N GLU A 490 4.62 -24.33 4.08
CA GLU A 490 4.13 -25.70 3.98
C GLU A 490 2.59 -25.66 4.00
N THR A 491 1.94 -26.68 3.45
CA THR A 491 0.49 -26.90 3.59
C THR A 491 0.19 -28.38 3.52
N ILE A 492 -1.05 -28.74 3.88
CA ILE A 492 -1.56 -30.11 3.72
C ILE A 492 -2.50 -30.18 2.51
N THR A 493 -2.52 -31.32 1.86
CA THR A 493 -3.35 -31.55 0.66
C THR A 493 -4.50 -32.52 0.89
N LYS A 494 -4.52 -33.19 2.05
CA LYS A 494 -5.49 -34.23 2.39
C LYS A 494 -6.08 -34.01 3.77
N SER A 495 -7.36 -34.36 3.92
CA SER A 495 -7.97 -34.50 5.24
C SER A 495 -7.51 -35.80 5.88
N CYS A 496 -7.22 -35.76 7.17
CA CYS A 496 -6.80 -36.92 7.95
C CYS A 496 -7.24 -36.82 9.42
N ASP A 497 -7.43 -37.96 10.03
CA ASP A 497 -7.72 -38.09 11.46
C ASP A 497 -6.46 -38.57 12.19
N ILE A 498 -5.97 -37.77 13.12
CA ILE A 498 -4.70 -38.05 13.82
C ILE A 498 -4.92 -38.09 15.33
N GLU A 499 -4.43 -39.15 15.96
CA GLU A 499 -4.40 -39.33 17.40
C GLU A 499 -3.06 -38.83 17.97
N GLY A 500 -3.08 -37.73 18.71
CA GLY A 500 -1.91 -37.24 19.44
C GLY A 500 -1.87 -37.75 20.87
N LYS A 501 -0.84 -38.49 21.21
CA LYS A 501 -0.72 -39.11 22.52
C LYS A 501 0.63 -38.85 23.15
N PHE A 502 0.62 -38.23 24.32
CA PHE A 502 1.82 -37.99 25.12
C PHE A 502 1.67 -38.66 26.48
N ILE A 503 2.44 -39.71 26.69
CA ILE A 503 2.49 -40.44 27.96
C ILE A 503 3.94 -40.55 28.43
N ARG A 504 4.23 -40.04 29.62
CA ARG A 504 5.55 -40.15 30.23
C ARG A 504 5.40 -40.52 31.71
N GLN A 505 5.98 -41.61 32.10
CA GLN A 505 6.11 -42.03 33.51
C GLN A 505 7.58 -42.01 33.90
N SER A 506 7.95 -41.15 34.82
CA SER A 506 9.29 -41.08 35.41
C SER A 506 9.15 -40.92 36.93
N GLY A 507 9.17 -42.03 37.66
CA GLY A 507 9.37 -42.10 39.11
C GLY A 507 8.68 -41.03 39.98
N GLY A 508 7.35 -40.87 39.87
CA GLY A 508 6.55 -39.86 40.56
C GLY A 508 5.25 -39.58 39.81
N ARG A 509 4.76 -38.32 39.78
CA ARG A 509 3.61 -37.89 39.03
C ARG A 509 3.90 -38.03 37.54
N GLY A 510 3.10 -38.80 36.79
CA GLY A 510 3.21 -38.98 35.34
C GLY A 510 2.77 -37.76 34.55
N GLN A 511 2.89 -37.85 33.24
CA GLN A 511 2.30 -36.89 32.30
C GLN A 511 1.43 -37.65 31.31
N TYR A 512 0.20 -37.17 31.10
CA TYR A 512 -0.77 -37.78 30.22
C TYR A 512 -1.54 -36.72 29.43
N GLY A 513 -1.49 -36.76 28.11
CA GLY A 513 -2.31 -35.98 27.19
C GLY A 513 -2.66 -36.82 25.99
N HIS A 514 -3.95 -36.87 25.65
CA HIS A 514 -4.45 -37.61 24.50
C HIS A 514 -5.56 -36.82 23.80
N VAL A 515 -5.38 -36.60 22.52
CA VAL A 515 -6.28 -35.81 21.65
C VAL A 515 -6.53 -36.53 20.35
N CYS A 516 -7.76 -36.47 19.86
CA CYS A 516 -8.16 -36.91 18.53
C CYS A 516 -8.53 -35.69 17.71
N LEU A 517 -7.76 -35.43 16.67
CA LEU A 517 -7.85 -34.23 15.82
C LEU A 517 -8.12 -34.65 14.40
N LYS A 518 -9.10 -34.01 13.78
CA LYS A 518 -9.30 -34.04 12.34
C LYS A 518 -8.65 -32.81 11.74
N PHE A 519 -7.69 -33.02 10.85
CA PHE A 519 -7.07 -31.95 10.09
C PHE A 519 -7.60 -31.93 8.67
N GLU A 520 -7.88 -30.74 8.16
CA GLU A 520 -8.38 -30.50 6.82
C GLU A 520 -7.65 -29.30 6.20
N PRO A 521 -7.43 -29.28 4.88
CA PRO A 521 -7.03 -28.05 4.20
C PRO A 521 -8.11 -26.99 4.44
N ALA A 522 -7.70 -25.76 4.79
CA ALA A 522 -8.61 -24.62 4.88
C ALA A 522 -9.17 -24.26 3.50
N GLU A 523 -10.29 -23.55 3.47
CA GLU A 523 -10.89 -23.08 2.20
C GLU A 523 -9.92 -22.18 1.41
N ASP A 524 -9.15 -21.36 2.11
CA ASP A 524 -8.04 -20.58 1.55
C ASP A 524 -6.70 -21.23 1.90
N PRO A 525 -5.99 -21.84 0.94
CA PRO A 525 -4.69 -22.47 1.18
C PRO A 525 -3.61 -21.47 1.64
N GLY A 526 -3.80 -20.19 1.38
CA GLY A 526 -2.90 -19.11 1.82
C GLY A 526 -3.27 -18.53 3.18
N ALA A 527 -4.36 -18.98 3.80
CA ALA A 527 -4.81 -18.44 5.09
C ALA A 527 -3.73 -18.63 6.16
N GLU A 528 -3.37 -17.53 6.78
CA GLU A 528 -2.44 -17.52 7.90
C GLU A 528 -3.16 -17.91 9.19
N GLY A 529 -2.44 -18.66 10.02
CA GLY A 529 -2.96 -19.09 11.31
C GLY A 529 -3.68 -20.43 11.27
N LEU A 530 -4.20 -20.81 12.42
CA LEU A 530 -4.93 -22.05 12.65
C LEU A 530 -6.44 -21.77 12.72
N GLU A 531 -7.21 -22.42 11.85
CA GLU A 531 -8.65 -22.49 12.07
C GLU A 531 -8.95 -23.63 13.06
N PHE A 532 -9.15 -23.28 14.33
CA PHE A 532 -9.39 -24.27 15.38
C PHE A 532 -10.88 -24.41 15.70
N VAL A 533 -11.40 -25.62 15.61
CA VAL A 533 -12.78 -25.96 15.92
C VAL A 533 -12.83 -26.96 17.07
N ASN A 534 -13.64 -26.67 18.09
CA ASN A 534 -13.84 -27.56 19.22
C ASN A 534 -15.22 -28.23 19.13
N GLU A 535 -15.22 -29.54 18.93
CA GLU A 535 -16.40 -30.40 18.88
C GLU A 535 -16.49 -31.42 20.03
N ILE A 536 -15.75 -31.20 21.12
CA ILE A 536 -15.77 -32.09 22.26
C ILE A 536 -17.18 -32.18 22.88
N VAL A 537 -17.70 -33.39 22.98
CA VAL A 537 -18.98 -33.71 23.58
C VAL A 537 -18.74 -34.60 24.82
N GLY A 538 -19.44 -34.32 25.92
CA GLY A 538 -19.37 -35.17 27.12
C GLY A 538 -18.17 -34.95 28.01
N GLY A 539 -17.28 -33.97 27.72
CA GLY A 539 -16.16 -33.64 28.64
C GLY A 539 -15.00 -34.61 28.61
N THR A 540 -14.80 -35.34 27.50
CA THR A 540 -13.68 -36.30 27.32
C THR A 540 -12.33 -35.60 27.41
N VAL A 541 -12.26 -34.31 27.06
CA VAL A 541 -11.16 -33.41 27.34
C VAL A 541 -11.68 -32.23 28.18
N PRO A 542 -11.15 -31.96 29.35
CA PRO A 542 -11.53 -30.82 30.18
C PRO A 542 -11.31 -29.51 29.48
N LYS A 543 -12.23 -28.57 29.62
CA LYS A 543 -12.22 -27.27 28.93
C LYS A 543 -10.94 -26.45 29.18
N GLU A 544 -10.34 -26.62 30.35
CA GLU A 544 -9.11 -25.94 30.75
C GLU A 544 -7.88 -26.32 29.90
N TYR A 545 -7.89 -27.52 29.29
CA TYR A 545 -6.78 -27.99 28.45
C TYR A 545 -6.92 -27.65 26.97
N ILE A 546 -8.11 -27.24 26.51
CA ILE A 546 -8.38 -26.92 25.08
C ILE A 546 -7.48 -25.79 24.57
N PRO A 547 -7.31 -24.66 25.29
CA PRO A 547 -6.37 -23.60 24.84
C PRO A 547 -4.91 -24.08 24.75
N ALA A 548 -4.51 -25.02 25.56
CA ALA A 548 -3.16 -25.60 25.51
C ALA A 548 -2.95 -26.49 24.29
N ILE A 549 -4.00 -27.22 23.84
CA ILE A 549 -3.99 -28.01 22.61
C ILE A 549 -3.86 -27.09 21.39
N GLU A 550 -4.70 -26.07 21.28
CA GLU A 550 -4.66 -25.07 20.23
C GLU A 550 -3.27 -24.39 20.14
N LYS A 551 -2.72 -24.01 21.29
CA LYS A 551 -1.37 -23.43 21.37
C LYS A 551 -0.31 -24.42 20.90
N GLY A 552 -0.41 -25.70 21.27
CA GLY A 552 0.52 -26.75 20.83
C GLY A 552 0.50 -26.95 19.31
N ILE A 553 -0.67 -26.94 18.71
CA ILE A 553 -0.85 -27.01 17.25
C ILE A 553 -0.24 -25.78 16.58
N SER A 554 -0.59 -24.58 17.05
CA SER A 554 -0.12 -23.31 16.48
C SER A 554 1.40 -23.17 16.54
N GLU A 555 2.04 -23.55 17.66
CA GLU A 555 3.50 -23.51 17.78
C GLU A 555 4.17 -24.53 16.85
N GLN A 556 3.59 -25.72 16.66
CA GLN A 556 4.14 -26.70 15.72
C GLN A 556 3.96 -26.24 14.27
N MET A 557 2.84 -25.60 13.94
CA MET A 557 2.64 -25.01 12.62
C MET A 557 3.70 -23.96 12.28
N GLN A 558 4.12 -23.16 13.23
CA GLN A 558 5.21 -22.18 13.01
C GLN A 558 6.56 -22.85 12.73
N ASN A 559 6.80 -24.03 13.29
CA ASN A 559 8.02 -24.81 13.10
C ASN A 559 7.96 -25.73 11.87
N GLY A 560 6.79 -25.82 11.21
CA GLY A 560 6.56 -26.72 10.08
C GLY A 560 6.57 -28.20 10.44
N VAL A 561 6.31 -29.02 9.44
CA VAL A 561 6.27 -30.48 9.60
C VAL A 561 7.15 -31.21 8.57
N LEU A 562 7.46 -30.55 7.44
CA LEU A 562 8.15 -31.15 6.30
C LEU A 562 9.62 -30.69 6.19
N ALA A 563 9.86 -29.40 6.17
CA ALA A 563 11.18 -28.80 5.94
C ALA A 563 11.51 -27.67 6.95
N GLY A 564 10.67 -27.45 7.94
CA GLY A 564 10.88 -26.40 8.96
C GLY A 564 10.33 -25.04 8.58
N TYR A 565 9.44 -24.96 7.59
CA TYR A 565 8.77 -23.72 7.21
C TYR A 565 7.35 -23.66 7.78
N PRO A 566 6.83 -22.46 8.08
CA PRO A 566 5.48 -22.31 8.62
C PRO A 566 4.43 -23.02 7.77
N LEU A 567 3.51 -23.72 8.43
CA LEU A 567 2.40 -24.45 7.84
C LEU A 567 1.19 -23.49 7.71
N LEU A 568 0.64 -23.36 6.52
CA LEU A 568 -0.49 -22.50 6.19
C LEU A 568 -1.73 -23.32 5.82
N GLY A 569 -2.91 -22.67 5.88
CA GLY A 569 -4.15 -23.22 5.36
C GLY A 569 -4.58 -24.52 6.05
N VAL A 570 -4.53 -24.57 7.37
CA VAL A 570 -4.89 -25.77 8.15
C VAL A 570 -6.07 -25.48 9.06
N LYS A 571 -7.08 -26.31 8.95
CA LYS A 571 -8.20 -26.40 9.87
C LYS A 571 -8.02 -27.63 10.74
N ALA A 572 -8.08 -27.45 12.06
CA ALA A 572 -8.01 -28.53 13.04
C ALA A 572 -9.28 -28.59 13.87
N THR A 573 -9.97 -29.71 13.83
CA THR A 573 -11.17 -29.99 14.61
C THR A 573 -10.84 -30.99 15.73
N LEU A 574 -10.93 -30.53 16.97
CA LEU A 574 -10.78 -31.40 18.15
C LEU A 574 -12.15 -32.04 18.46
N TYR A 575 -12.29 -33.33 18.22
CA TYR A 575 -13.57 -34.04 18.36
C TYR A 575 -13.61 -35.06 19.50
N ASP A 576 -12.44 -35.60 19.92
CA ASP A 576 -12.36 -36.55 21.03
C ASP A 576 -10.98 -36.49 21.71
N GLY A 577 -10.84 -37.25 22.81
CA GLY A 577 -9.61 -37.38 23.58
C GLY A 577 -9.85 -38.10 24.89
N SER A 578 -8.84 -38.16 25.72
CA SER A 578 -8.97 -38.66 27.08
C SER A 578 -8.00 -37.99 28.03
N TYR A 579 -8.35 -37.96 29.31
CA TYR A 579 -7.52 -37.39 30.35
C TYR A 579 -7.37 -38.35 31.49
N HIS A 580 -6.39 -38.11 32.36
CA HIS A 580 -6.13 -38.86 33.57
C HIS A 580 -6.15 -37.89 34.75
N ASP A 581 -6.95 -38.20 35.78
CA ASP A 581 -7.24 -37.28 36.90
C ASP A 581 -5.97 -36.77 37.64
N VAL A 582 -4.88 -37.53 37.64
CA VAL A 582 -3.65 -37.20 38.36
C VAL A 582 -2.54 -36.74 37.45
N ASP A 583 -2.42 -37.35 36.25
CA ASP A 583 -1.25 -37.18 35.37
C ASP A 583 -1.49 -36.21 34.21
N SER A 584 -2.72 -35.74 33.98
CA SER A 584 -3.03 -34.74 32.97
C SER A 584 -2.60 -33.34 33.40
N SER A 585 -2.10 -32.59 32.43
CA SER A 585 -1.67 -31.21 32.62
C SER A 585 -1.76 -30.43 31.28
N GLU A 586 -1.82 -29.10 31.36
CA GLU A 586 -1.77 -28.22 30.18
C GLU A 586 -0.55 -28.54 29.29
N VAL A 587 0.62 -28.78 29.90
CA VAL A 587 1.85 -29.11 29.19
C VAL A 587 1.72 -30.41 28.40
N ALA A 588 1.11 -31.45 29.03
CA ALA A 588 0.92 -32.75 28.38
C ALA A 588 -0.03 -32.65 27.19
N PHE A 589 -1.12 -31.90 27.30
CA PHE A 589 -2.04 -31.67 26.20
C PHE A 589 -1.47 -30.75 25.09
N LYS A 590 -0.66 -29.76 25.45
CA LYS A 590 0.09 -28.95 24.49
C LYS A 590 1.03 -29.83 23.65
N ILE A 591 1.77 -30.72 24.29
CA ILE A 591 2.66 -31.65 23.59
C ILE A 591 1.86 -32.65 22.75
N ALA A 592 0.74 -33.17 23.24
CA ALA A 592 -0.13 -34.07 22.47
C ALA A 592 -0.65 -33.39 21.18
N GLY A 593 -1.09 -32.12 21.22
CA GLY A 593 -1.46 -31.33 20.07
C GLY A 593 -0.30 -31.13 19.11
N SER A 594 0.88 -30.81 19.59
CA SER A 594 2.10 -30.67 18.80
C SER A 594 2.51 -31.96 18.10
N LEU A 595 2.41 -33.12 18.78
CA LEU A 595 2.71 -34.44 18.21
C LEU A 595 1.73 -34.80 17.07
N ALA A 596 0.43 -34.58 17.27
CA ALA A 596 -0.58 -34.81 16.24
C ALA A 596 -0.31 -33.94 15.00
N THR A 597 0.07 -32.68 15.19
CA THR A 597 0.41 -31.79 14.08
C THR A 597 1.67 -32.26 13.34
N ARG A 598 2.65 -32.79 14.00
CA ARG A 598 3.87 -33.33 13.39
C ARG A 598 3.58 -34.51 12.44
N ASP A 599 2.62 -35.34 12.78
CA ASP A 599 2.24 -36.51 11.97
C ASP A 599 1.52 -36.13 10.67
N LEU A 600 1.14 -34.85 10.49
CA LEU A 600 0.67 -34.30 9.20
C LEU A 600 1.68 -34.44 8.08
N LYS A 601 2.94 -34.59 8.38
CA LYS A 601 3.99 -34.88 7.39
C LYS A 601 3.62 -36.07 6.50
N ASP A 602 3.18 -37.13 7.12
CA ASP A 602 2.92 -38.42 6.46
C ASP A 602 1.43 -38.60 6.13
N GLU A 603 0.54 -38.28 7.07
CA GLU A 603 -0.91 -38.50 6.98
C GLU A 603 -1.62 -37.39 6.18
N GLY A 604 -1.25 -36.13 6.38
CA GLY A 604 -1.87 -34.95 5.78
C GLY A 604 -1.43 -34.67 4.34
N GLY A 605 -0.46 -35.44 3.82
CA GLY A 605 0.10 -35.17 2.49
C GLY A 605 0.74 -33.80 2.42
N ALA A 606 1.61 -33.48 3.38
CA ALA A 606 2.27 -32.18 3.47
C ALA A 606 3.12 -31.89 2.23
N VAL A 607 3.00 -30.69 1.68
CA VAL A 607 3.74 -30.18 0.53
C VAL A 607 4.41 -28.85 0.83
N LEU A 608 5.50 -28.58 0.13
CA LEU A 608 6.21 -27.31 0.20
C LEU A 608 5.56 -26.32 -0.78
N LEU A 609 5.36 -25.10 -0.32
CA LEU A 609 4.88 -23.98 -1.11
C LEU A 609 6.02 -23.00 -1.39
N GLU A 610 6.08 -22.53 -2.64
CA GLU A 610 6.98 -21.46 -3.07
C GLU A 610 6.20 -20.18 -3.42
N PRO A 611 6.75 -18.99 -3.13
CA PRO A 611 6.12 -17.74 -3.52
C PRO A 611 6.23 -17.53 -5.03
N MET A 612 5.08 -17.27 -5.66
CA MET A 612 4.94 -16.94 -7.07
C MET A 612 4.84 -15.43 -7.22
N MET A 613 5.57 -14.92 -8.19
CA MET A 613 5.59 -13.52 -8.55
C MET A 613 4.85 -13.30 -9.86
N LYS A 614 3.98 -12.31 -9.89
CA LYS A 614 3.42 -11.78 -11.13
C LYS A 614 4.46 -10.83 -11.73
N VAL A 615 4.93 -11.14 -12.92
CA VAL A 615 5.98 -10.40 -13.63
C VAL A 615 5.43 -9.86 -14.93
N GLU A 616 5.56 -8.56 -15.14
CA GLU A 616 5.30 -7.94 -16.45
C GLU A 616 6.62 -7.41 -17.00
N VAL A 617 6.91 -7.75 -18.24
CA VAL A 617 8.09 -7.26 -18.95
C VAL A 617 7.66 -6.47 -20.17
N VAL A 618 8.13 -5.22 -20.26
CA VAL A 618 7.96 -4.39 -21.46
C VAL A 618 9.27 -4.40 -22.24
N THR A 619 9.24 -4.91 -23.46
CA THR A 619 10.44 -5.12 -24.28
C THR A 619 10.21 -4.73 -25.75
N PRO A 620 11.24 -4.25 -26.47
CA PRO A 620 11.14 -4.11 -27.91
C PRO A 620 10.79 -5.44 -28.58
N GLU A 621 10.03 -5.40 -29.67
CA GLU A 621 9.57 -6.58 -30.41
C GLU A 621 10.71 -7.54 -30.78
N GLY A 622 11.85 -6.98 -31.20
CA GLY A 622 13.03 -7.77 -31.58
C GLY A 622 13.68 -8.58 -30.41
N ASN A 623 13.39 -8.23 -29.17
CA ASN A 623 13.89 -8.92 -27.98
C ASN A 623 12.85 -9.83 -27.30
N MET A 624 11.61 -9.84 -27.80
CA MET A 624 10.51 -10.60 -27.20
C MET A 624 10.84 -12.09 -27.06
N GLY A 625 11.43 -12.69 -28.09
CA GLY A 625 11.80 -14.12 -28.08
C GLY A 625 12.82 -14.46 -26.99
N ASP A 626 13.82 -13.61 -26.80
CA ASP A 626 14.85 -13.80 -25.76
C ASP A 626 14.26 -13.65 -24.36
N VAL A 627 13.38 -12.68 -24.16
CA VAL A 627 12.69 -12.45 -22.87
C VAL A 627 11.77 -13.63 -22.53
N VAL A 628 10.93 -14.07 -23.46
CA VAL A 628 10.05 -15.25 -23.27
C VAL A 628 10.88 -16.50 -23.00
N GLY A 629 11.98 -16.68 -23.74
CA GLY A 629 12.91 -17.81 -23.54
C GLY A 629 13.54 -17.81 -22.15
N ASP A 630 13.95 -16.63 -21.65
CA ASP A 630 14.52 -16.50 -20.31
C ASP A 630 13.48 -16.72 -19.20
N LEU A 631 12.27 -16.15 -19.33
CA LEU A 631 11.18 -16.40 -18.37
C LEU A 631 10.81 -17.87 -18.29
N ASN A 632 10.71 -18.58 -19.43
CA ASN A 632 10.45 -20.01 -19.47
C ASN A 632 11.59 -20.80 -18.81
N ARG A 633 12.84 -20.43 -19.02
CA ARG A 633 14.01 -21.05 -18.36
C ARG A 633 13.94 -20.89 -16.83
N ARG A 634 13.37 -19.78 -16.37
CA ARG A 634 13.13 -19.48 -14.95
C ARG A 634 11.84 -20.12 -14.41
N ARG A 635 11.33 -21.15 -15.05
CA ARG A 635 10.08 -21.83 -14.69
C ARG A 635 8.85 -20.91 -14.74
N GLY A 636 8.94 -19.80 -15.48
CA GLY A 636 7.84 -18.86 -15.65
C GLY A 636 6.75 -19.43 -16.54
N MET A 637 5.52 -19.16 -16.19
CA MET A 637 4.34 -19.44 -17.00
C MET A 637 3.88 -18.14 -17.64
N ILE A 638 3.96 -18.06 -18.96
CA ILE A 638 3.47 -16.88 -19.69
C ILE A 638 1.95 -16.89 -19.67
N LEU A 639 1.36 -15.82 -19.15
CA LEU A 639 -0.09 -15.64 -19.03
C LEU A 639 -0.68 -14.92 -20.23
N GLY A 640 0.07 -13.95 -20.78
CA GLY A 640 -0.40 -13.13 -21.89
C GLY A 640 0.72 -12.35 -22.56
N MET A 641 0.40 -11.84 -23.73
CA MET A 641 1.24 -10.90 -24.47
C MET A 641 0.33 -9.84 -25.10
N ALA A 642 0.73 -8.58 -25.01
CA ALA A 642 -0.01 -7.45 -25.54
C ALA A 642 0.92 -6.49 -26.30
N ASP A 643 0.35 -5.72 -27.19
CA ASP A 643 1.04 -4.61 -27.82
C ASP A 643 0.92 -3.34 -26.97
N SER A 644 2.03 -2.63 -26.87
CA SER A 644 2.10 -1.33 -26.20
C SER A 644 2.85 -0.34 -27.11
N PRO A 645 2.60 0.96 -26.99
CA PRO A 645 3.38 1.98 -27.68
C PRO A 645 4.89 1.91 -27.41
N MET A 646 5.28 1.31 -26.31
CA MET A 646 6.69 1.12 -25.90
C MET A 646 7.28 -0.23 -26.34
N GLY A 647 6.50 -1.11 -26.98
CA GLY A 647 6.92 -2.44 -27.41
C GLY A 647 5.92 -3.53 -27.06
N LYS A 648 6.42 -4.74 -26.83
CA LYS A 648 5.61 -5.88 -26.39
C LYS A 648 5.58 -5.96 -24.88
N VAL A 649 4.41 -6.19 -24.32
CA VAL A 649 4.18 -6.47 -22.90
C VAL A 649 4.02 -7.97 -22.74
N ILE A 650 4.78 -8.58 -21.84
CA ILE A 650 4.75 -10.00 -21.53
C ILE A 650 4.36 -10.16 -20.06
N ASP A 651 3.23 -10.79 -19.81
CA ASP A 651 2.76 -11.14 -18.47
C ASP A 651 3.12 -12.58 -18.16
N ALA A 652 3.73 -12.82 -17.00
CA ALA A 652 4.14 -14.15 -16.57
C ALA A 652 3.99 -14.31 -15.06
N GLU A 653 3.79 -15.56 -14.63
CA GLU A 653 3.99 -15.99 -13.25
C GLU A 653 5.32 -16.73 -13.13
N VAL A 654 6.19 -16.28 -12.23
CA VAL A 654 7.52 -16.86 -12.05
C VAL A 654 7.81 -17.08 -10.57
N PRO A 655 8.39 -18.23 -10.16
CA PRO A 655 8.81 -18.42 -8.78
C PRO A 655 9.86 -17.40 -8.36
N LEU A 656 9.72 -16.83 -7.16
CA LEU A 656 10.67 -15.81 -6.64
C LEU A 656 12.12 -16.32 -6.65
N ALA A 657 12.33 -17.60 -6.32
CA ALA A 657 13.67 -18.20 -6.31
C ALA A 657 14.42 -18.07 -7.64
N GLU A 658 13.69 -17.99 -8.76
CA GLU A 658 14.26 -17.89 -10.10
C GLU A 658 14.45 -16.44 -10.57
N MET A 659 13.94 -15.46 -9.80
CA MET A 659 13.95 -14.05 -10.18
C MET A 659 15.16 -13.29 -9.66
N PHE A 660 15.95 -13.86 -8.76
CA PHE A 660 17.18 -13.22 -8.30
C PHE A 660 18.14 -12.92 -9.44
N GLY A 661 18.62 -11.70 -9.50
CA GLY A 661 19.50 -11.23 -10.57
C GLY A 661 18.79 -10.94 -11.91
N TYR A 662 17.49 -11.13 -12.03
CA TYR A 662 16.75 -10.96 -13.29
C TYR A 662 16.94 -9.57 -13.91
N ALA A 663 16.98 -8.51 -13.11
CA ALA A 663 17.20 -7.14 -13.59
C ALA A 663 18.51 -7.01 -14.42
N THR A 664 19.57 -7.67 -13.97
CA THR A 664 20.87 -7.67 -14.66
C THR A 664 20.81 -8.47 -15.94
N ASP A 665 20.19 -9.65 -15.90
CA ASP A 665 20.08 -10.53 -17.06
C ASP A 665 19.19 -9.89 -18.14
N LEU A 666 18.06 -9.29 -17.74
CA LEU A 666 17.18 -8.58 -18.66
C LEU A 666 17.87 -7.40 -19.34
N ARG A 667 18.61 -6.57 -18.56
CA ARG A 667 19.41 -5.47 -19.12
C ARG A 667 20.44 -5.95 -20.12
N SER A 668 21.14 -7.04 -19.81
CA SER A 668 22.12 -7.64 -20.73
C SER A 668 21.48 -8.14 -22.00
N ALA A 669 20.37 -8.89 -21.92
CA ALA A 669 19.67 -9.44 -23.07
C ALA A 669 19.06 -8.38 -23.99
N THR A 670 18.62 -7.26 -23.44
CA THR A 670 17.89 -6.22 -24.16
C THR A 670 18.67 -4.92 -24.36
N GLN A 671 19.95 -4.90 -23.99
CA GLN A 671 20.81 -3.70 -24.04
C GLN A 671 20.21 -2.53 -23.27
N GLY A 672 19.55 -2.81 -22.13
CA GLY A 672 18.92 -1.82 -21.26
C GLY A 672 17.59 -1.26 -21.80
N ARG A 673 17.04 -1.82 -22.88
CA ARG A 673 15.81 -1.31 -23.52
C ARG A 673 14.52 -1.89 -22.94
N ALA A 674 14.59 -3.00 -22.21
CA ALA A 674 13.44 -3.58 -21.53
C ALA A 674 13.36 -3.12 -20.08
N THR A 675 12.13 -3.04 -19.60
CA THR A 675 11.82 -2.80 -18.17
C THR A 675 10.94 -3.94 -17.68
N PHE A 676 10.95 -4.19 -16.38
CA PHE A 676 10.04 -5.16 -15.77
C PHE A 676 9.52 -4.66 -14.45
N THR A 677 8.37 -5.19 -14.08
CA THR A 677 7.79 -5.06 -12.74
C THR A 677 7.51 -6.45 -12.19
N MET A 678 7.59 -6.59 -10.89
CA MET A 678 7.39 -7.86 -10.21
C MET A 678 6.67 -7.61 -8.89
N GLU A 679 5.58 -8.34 -8.64
CA GLU A 679 4.84 -8.29 -7.39
C GLU A 679 4.53 -9.70 -6.88
N PHE A 680 4.41 -9.85 -5.55
CA PHE A 680 3.97 -11.11 -4.98
C PHE A 680 2.51 -11.38 -5.37
N ASP A 681 2.23 -12.58 -5.87
CA ASP A 681 0.88 -13.00 -6.25
C ASP A 681 0.30 -13.97 -5.20
N ARG A 682 0.90 -15.14 -5.07
CA ARG A 682 0.43 -16.20 -4.18
C ARG A 682 1.53 -17.20 -3.84
N TYR A 683 1.24 -18.08 -2.90
CA TYR A 683 2.00 -19.32 -2.72
C TYR A 683 1.44 -20.42 -3.61
N ALA A 684 2.31 -21.21 -4.25
CA ALA A 684 1.95 -22.38 -5.04
C ALA A 684 2.81 -23.59 -4.66
N GLU A 685 2.31 -24.79 -4.91
CA GLU A 685 3.05 -26.03 -4.64
C GLU A 685 4.36 -26.07 -5.44
N ALA A 686 5.46 -26.23 -4.73
CA ALA A 686 6.78 -26.37 -5.34
C ALA A 686 6.90 -27.72 -6.06
N PRO A 687 7.51 -27.78 -7.27
CA PRO A 687 7.78 -29.03 -7.95
C PRO A 687 8.58 -30.02 -7.06
N LYS A 688 8.29 -31.30 -7.15
CA LYS A 688 8.90 -32.34 -6.29
C LYS A 688 10.42 -32.31 -6.26
N ALA A 689 11.06 -32.01 -7.40
CA ALA A 689 12.51 -31.91 -7.48
C ALA A 689 13.05 -30.69 -6.68
N VAL A 690 12.35 -29.55 -6.73
CA VAL A 690 12.69 -28.34 -5.99
C VAL A 690 12.47 -28.56 -4.52
N ALA A 691 11.31 -29.11 -4.13
CA ALA A 691 11.00 -29.44 -2.74
C ALA A 691 12.04 -30.41 -2.13
N ALA A 692 12.44 -31.44 -2.87
CA ALA A 692 13.47 -32.38 -2.41
C ALA A 692 14.84 -31.73 -2.22
N ALA A 693 15.22 -30.80 -3.11
CA ALA A 693 16.48 -30.05 -2.98
C ALA A 693 16.49 -29.15 -1.74
N ILE A 694 15.37 -28.47 -1.47
CA ILE A 694 15.20 -27.58 -0.33
C ILE A 694 15.20 -28.39 0.99
N MET A 695 14.43 -29.49 1.04
CA MET A 695 14.41 -30.38 2.20
C MET A 695 15.80 -30.93 2.53
N LYS A 696 16.56 -31.33 1.49
CA LYS A 696 17.94 -31.82 1.68
C LYS A 696 18.86 -30.71 2.23
N LYS A 697 18.68 -29.48 1.78
CA LYS A 697 19.47 -28.33 2.26
C LYS A 697 19.19 -28.03 3.75
N ASN A 698 17.95 -28.19 4.19
CA ASN A 698 17.54 -27.86 5.57
C ASN A 698 17.74 -29.02 6.56
N MET A 699 17.84 -30.26 6.08
CA MET A 699 18.08 -31.44 6.93
C MET A 699 19.56 -31.80 7.06
N GLY A 700 20.43 -31.24 6.27
CA GLY A 700 21.86 -31.53 6.28
C GLY A 700 22.73 -30.46 6.73
#